data_aba2c661a860841722793de3a285e01f
#
_entry.id   aba2c661a860841722793de3a285e01f
#
_cell.length_a   1.000
_cell.length_b   1.000
_cell.length_c   1.000
_cell.angle_alpha   90.00
_cell.angle_beta   90.00
_cell.angle_gamma   90.00
#
_symmetry.space_group_name_H-M   'P 1'
#
loop_
_entity.id
_entity.type
_entity.pdbx_description
1 polymer ?
#
loop_
_entity_poly.entity_id
_entity_poly.type
_entity_poly.pdbx_seq_one_letter_code
_entity_poly.pdbx_strand_id
1 'polypeptide(L)'
;MSESNSIFIKGARVNNLKNIDVEIPRDKLVVITGLSGSGKSSLAFDTLYAEGQRRYVESLSAYARQFLGRMSKPECDYIKGIPPAIAIEQKVNTRNPRSTVGTSTEIYEYLRLLYARVGKTISPVSGTEVKKHQVSDIIKEVMRYPEGTRFAVFAPVVLPEGRDMKEQLEILRKEGYARLSVNDTVYRISEVLASEELLSYPIELLVDRLTVSDDKTLKSRLADSAETAFFEGHGTCLIRIYTEEGVVVKEFSKKFEADGMIFEEPTDMMFSFNNPLGACPTCEGFGKVLGIDENLVVPDKSLSVYQGAVVCWKGEVMGEWLKDFIVKSEKYNFPIHRPYYDLTQKEKDLLWHGARGLHGIDDFFKFVEENLYKIQYRVMQARYRGKTTCPVCKGSRLRPEALYVQVGGKNIAELVTMPVSEAKVFFDQLELDETDAAIAKRLLTEINNRLQFLLDVGLGYLALDRLSASLSGGESQRINLATSLGSSLVGSLYILDEPSIGLHSRDTDLLIKVLRQLQALGNTVVVVEHDEEIIRAADYIIDIGPKAGRLGGEVVYQGDVNNLRKCSDSHTVRYLTGEDQIEIPLYRRPWNNYIEVTGARKNNLKGVDVKFPLNVMTVVTGVSGSGKSSLVRDIFYEGVKRHLDDAARLTVDCSGISGDLNMIQAIEFVDQNSIGKSSRSNPVTYIGAYDEIRKLFGEQPLAKQMGYNAAYFSFNKEGGRCEECKGEGKITVEMQFMADITLECEACHGKRFKQDVLDVEYQGANIYDVLEMTVNQAIEFFEKGSGSQEKKIVKRLKPLQDVGLGYIKLGQTSSTLSGGENQRVKLAYYLGQEKQQPTLFVFDEPTTGLHFHDIKTLLKAFNALIEKGHSVVIIEHNMDVIKCADYVIDLGPEGGKAGGQLVCAGAPEEIAACEASYTGRFLRDKL
;
A
#
# COMPACT_ATOMS: atom_id res chain seq x y z
N MET A 1 47.09 -1.91 -10.28
CA MET A 1 46.55 -1.88 -8.90
C MET A 1 45.62 -3.06 -8.82
N SER A 2 45.93 -4.04 -8.00
CA SER A 2 45.00 -5.17 -7.74
C SER A 2 43.73 -4.54 -7.14
N GLU A 3 42.60 -4.68 -7.83
CA GLU A 3 41.31 -4.32 -7.24
C GLU A 3 41.19 -5.05 -5.90
N SER A 4 41.03 -4.31 -4.80
CA SER A 4 40.84 -4.94 -3.50
C SER A 4 39.51 -5.68 -3.54
N ASN A 5 39.56 -7.00 -3.32
CA ASN A 5 38.38 -7.86 -3.38
C ASN A 5 37.43 -7.64 -2.16
N SER A 6 37.63 -6.55 -1.42
CA SER A 6 36.88 -6.19 -0.23
C SER A 6 36.70 -4.67 -0.07
N ILE A 7 35.63 -4.28 0.61
CA ILE A 7 35.40 -2.92 1.11
C ILE A 7 35.99 -2.89 2.51
N PHE A 8 36.90 -1.94 2.76
CA PHE A 8 37.57 -1.80 4.05
C PHE A 8 37.20 -0.49 4.73
N ILE A 9 36.61 -0.59 5.93
CA ILE A 9 36.25 0.53 6.80
C ILE A 9 37.25 0.58 7.93
N LYS A 10 37.89 1.71 8.13
CA LYS A 10 38.88 1.96 9.22
C LYS A 10 38.34 2.98 10.19
N GLY A 11 38.35 2.60 11.48
CA GLY A 11 38.09 3.53 12.57
C GLY A 11 36.68 4.13 12.58
N ALA A 12 35.63 3.35 12.34
CA ALA A 12 34.24 3.84 12.37
C ALA A 12 33.83 4.19 13.81
N ARG A 13 33.34 5.46 13.98
CA ARG A 13 32.98 6.04 15.29
C ARG A 13 31.60 6.67 15.32
N VAL A 14 30.80 6.44 14.27
CA VAL A 14 29.46 7.02 14.13
C VAL A 14 28.55 6.50 15.25
N ASN A 15 27.82 7.37 15.91
CA ASN A 15 26.87 7.08 17.00
C ASN A 15 27.57 6.30 18.17
N ASN A 16 27.18 5.01 18.33
CA ASN A 16 27.72 4.16 19.40
C ASN A 16 28.89 3.25 18.97
N LEU A 17 29.35 3.34 17.71
CA LEU A 17 30.47 2.55 17.23
C LEU A 17 31.81 2.95 17.94
N LYS A 18 32.58 1.96 18.37
CA LYS A 18 33.77 2.14 19.18
C LYS A 18 35.07 2.04 18.38
N ASN A 19 35.23 2.90 17.39
CA ASN A 19 36.45 2.95 16.55
C ASN A 19 36.76 1.59 15.90
N ILE A 20 35.77 1.00 15.26
CA ILE A 20 35.84 -0.35 14.71
C ILE A 20 36.44 -0.38 13.31
N ASP A 21 37.18 -1.46 13.04
CA ASP A 21 37.67 -1.82 11.71
C ASP A 21 36.83 -2.96 11.16
N VAL A 22 36.34 -2.83 9.92
CA VAL A 22 35.46 -3.81 9.29
C VAL A 22 35.91 -4.08 7.86
N GLU A 23 35.94 -5.36 7.49
CA GLU A 23 36.17 -5.79 6.13
C GLU A 23 34.92 -6.48 5.58
N ILE A 24 34.42 -5.99 4.44
CA ILE A 24 33.24 -6.53 3.76
C ILE A 24 33.68 -7.11 2.42
N PRO A 25 33.60 -8.43 2.21
CA PRO A 25 33.94 -9.04 0.91
C PRO A 25 33.00 -8.58 -0.19
N ARG A 26 33.54 -8.26 -1.35
CA ARG A 26 32.75 -7.86 -2.55
C ARG A 26 32.12 -9.08 -3.21
N ASP A 27 31.04 -8.82 -3.95
CA ASP A 27 30.29 -9.83 -4.72
C ASP A 27 29.77 -10.99 -3.86
N LYS A 28 29.47 -10.67 -2.59
CA LYS A 28 28.95 -11.60 -1.57
C LYS A 28 27.67 -11.09 -0.96
N LEU A 29 26.88 -12.03 -0.44
CA LEU A 29 25.77 -11.74 0.47
C LEU A 29 26.32 -11.66 1.89
N VAL A 30 26.34 -10.46 2.44
CA VAL A 30 26.88 -10.15 3.78
C VAL A 30 25.77 -9.74 4.71
N VAL A 31 25.66 -10.37 5.87
CA VAL A 31 24.67 -10.00 6.88
C VAL A 31 25.34 -9.28 8.03
N ILE A 32 24.83 -8.09 8.36
CA ILE A 32 25.18 -7.35 9.58
C ILE A 32 24.11 -7.63 10.62
N THR A 33 24.48 -8.27 11.71
CA THR A 33 23.55 -8.70 12.78
C THR A 33 24.02 -8.23 14.16
N GLY A 34 23.27 -8.57 15.21
CA GLY A 34 23.56 -8.23 16.61
C GLY A 34 22.32 -7.73 17.35
N LEU A 35 22.43 -7.47 18.65
CA LEU A 35 21.32 -7.03 19.48
C LEU A 35 20.66 -5.74 18.97
N SER A 36 19.39 -5.52 19.30
CA SER A 36 18.71 -4.26 19.03
C SER A 36 19.45 -3.10 19.69
N GLY A 37 19.76 -2.02 18.95
CA GLY A 37 20.55 -0.90 19.43
C GLY A 37 22.06 -1.15 19.56
N SER A 38 22.63 -2.24 19.02
CA SER A 38 24.07 -2.52 19.08
C SER A 38 24.92 -1.66 18.15
N GLY A 39 24.35 -1.01 17.12
CA GLY A 39 25.07 -0.17 16.16
C GLY A 39 25.08 -0.67 14.72
N LYS A 40 24.26 -1.67 14.37
CA LYS A 40 24.15 -2.24 13.03
C LYS A 40 23.82 -1.19 11.97
N SER A 41 22.74 -0.44 12.18
CA SER A 41 22.31 0.63 11.25
C SER A 41 23.34 1.76 11.17
N SER A 42 24.03 2.05 12.27
CA SER A 42 25.15 3.01 12.29
C SER A 42 26.30 2.58 11.38
N LEU A 43 26.61 1.30 11.33
CA LEU A 43 27.63 0.77 10.41
C LEU A 43 27.10 0.74 8.96
N ALA A 44 25.90 0.19 8.73
CA ALA A 44 25.36 -0.04 7.39
C ALA A 44 24.92 1.26 6.70
N PHE A 45 24.13 2.09 7.37
CA PHE A 45 23.53 3.28 6.78
C PHE A 45 24.30 4.56 7.09
N ASP A 46 24.60 4.85 8.36
CA ASP A 46 25.23 6.10 8.75
C ASP A 46 26.74 6.13 8.43
N THR A 47 27.36 4.98 8.15
CA THR A 47 28.78 4.88 7.78
C THR A 47 28.95 4.46 6.31
N LEU A 48 28.56 3.23 5.95
CA LEU A 48 28.84 2.65 4.64
C LEU A 48 28.01 3.32 3.52
N TYR A 49 26.69 3.39 3.70
CA TYR A 49 25.81 4.03 2.70
C TYR A 49 26.06 5.53 2.60
N ALA A 50 26.18 6.22 3.73
CA ALA A 50 26.44 7.66 3.77
C ALA A 50 27.71 8.05 3.00
N GLU A 51 28.80 7.29 3.12
CA GLU A 51 30.02 7.52 2.36
C GLU A 51 29.85 7.18 0.86
N GLY A 52 29.13 6.10 0.53
CA GLY A 52 28.84 5.75 -0.86
C GLY A 52 28.02 6.85 -1.55
N GLN A 53 27.00 7.36 -0.90
CA GLN A 53 26.16 8.45 -1.38
C GLN A 53 26.94 9.76 -1.49
N ARG A 54 27.78 10.09 -0.50
CA ARG A 54 28.64 11.27 -0.51
C ARG A 54 29.57 11.26 -1.73
N ARG A 55 30.24 10.15 -2.02
CA ARG A 55 31.11 10.00 -3.19
C ARG A 55 30.36 10.12 -4.50
N TYR A 56 29.15 9.54 -4.58
CA TYR A 56 28.30 9.67 -5.74
C TYR A 56 27.94 11.14 -5.99
N VAL A 57 27.48 11.87 -4.95
CA VAL A 57 27.14 13.30 -5.07
C VAL A 57 28.38 14.14 -5.44
N GLU A 58 29.56 13.82 -4.92
CA GLU A 58 30.81 14.51 -5.29
C GLU A 58 31.23 14.28 -6.76
N SER A 59 30.81 13.15 -7.35
CA SER A 59 31.07 12.87 -8.76
C SER A 59 30.15 13.65 -9.74
N LEU A 60 29.06 14.23 -9.23
CA LEU A 60 28.10 15.01 -10.02
C LEU A 60 28.65 16.40 -10.39
N SER A 61 28.00 17.05 -11.36
CA SER A 61 28.35 18.42 -11.77
C SER A 61 28.24 19.43 -10.61
N ALA A 62 28.98 20.53 -10.68
CA ALA A 62 28.93 21.59 -9.67
C ALA A 62 27.48 22.15 -9.49
N TYR A 63 26.73 22.21 -10.57
CA TYR A 63 25.33 22.64 -10.56
C TYR A 63 24.43 21.65 -9.75
N ALA A 64 24.53 20.36 -10.03
CA ALA A 64 23.77 19.34 -9.29
C ALA A 64 24.12 19.31 -7.80
N ARG A 65 25.41 19.47 -7.46
CA ARG A 65 25.88 19.56 -6.06
C ARG A 65 25.31 20.76 -5.30
N GLN A 66 25.04 21.87 -5.97
CA GLN A 66 24.46 23.06 -5.36
C GLN A 66 23.02 22.80 -4.87
N PHE A 67 22.26 21.95 -5.58
CA PHE A 67 20.90 21.56 -5.19
C PHE A 67 20.87 20.45 -4.12
N LEU A 68 21.81 19.51 -4.16
CA LEU A 68 21.86 18.37 -3.24
C LEU A 68 22.51 18.70 -1.89
N GLY A 69 23.16 19.85 -1.79
CA GLY A 69 23.86 20.28 -0.58
C GLY A 69 25.19 19.54 -0.36
N ARG A 70 25.93 19.94 0.69
CA ARG A 70 27.13 19.24 1.15
C ARG A 70 26.74 18.13 2.11
N MET A 71 27.04 16.88 1.75
CA MET A 71 26.95 15.76 2.67
C MET A 71 28.16 15.72 3.59
N SER A 72 27.93 15.58 4.88
CA SER A 72 28.99 15.41 5.88
C SER A 72 29.66 14.05 5.68
N LYS A 73 31.00 14.03 5.82
CA LYS A 73 31.74 12.77 5.87
C LYS A 73 31.38 12.03 7.15
N PRO A 74 31.07 10.70 7.11
CA PRO A 74 30.88 9.93 8.32
C PRO A 74 32.15 9.92 9.19
N GLU A 75 31.97 9.82 10.50
CA GLU A 75 33.06 9.79 11.47
C GLU A 75 33.82 8.48 11.36
N CYS A 76 34.79 8.43 10.46
CA CYS A 76 35.69 7.32 10.25
C CYS A 76 37.04 7.84 9.72
N ASP A 77 38.09 7.04 9.87
CA ASP A 77 39.42 7.42 9.34
C ASP A 77 39.37 7.41 7.80
N TYR A 78 39.03 6.28 7.23
CA TYR A 78 38.80 6.13 5.79
C TYR A 78 37.96 4.89 5.44
N ILE A 79 37.35 4.91 4.25
CA ILE A 79 36.71 3.75 3.62
C ILE A 79 37.30 3.57 2.22
N LYS A 80 37.73 2.35 1.89
CA LYS A 80 38.27 1.98 0.58
C LYS A 80 37.39 0.94 -0.10
N GLY A 81 37.41 0.89 -1.44
CA GLY A 81 36.76 -0.15 -2.23
C GLY A 81 35.23 -0.05 -2.35
N ILE A 82 34.61 1.06 -1.94
CA ILE A 82 33.16 1.28 -2.05
C ILE A 82 32.76 1.45 -3.52
N PRO A 83 31.84 0.61 -4.05
CA PRO A 83 31.16 0.85 -5.32
C PRO A 83 29.95 1.81 -5.12
N PRO A 84 29.26 2.21 -6.22
CA PRO A 84 28.00 2.95 -6.11
C PRO A 84 27.04 2.23 -5.17
N ALA A 85 26.48 2.95 -4.18
CA ALA A 85 25.68 2.39 -3.12
C ALA A 85 24.19 2.75 -3.29
N ILE A 86 23.32 1.74 -3.12
CA ILE A 86 21.87 1.84 -3.18
C ILE A 86 21.32 1.34 -1.85
N ALA A 87 20.53 2.16 -1.17
CA ALA A 87 19.84 1.75 0.05
C ALA A 87 18.37 1.43 -0.23
N ILE A 88 17.88 0.35 0.36
CA ILE A 88 16.47 -0.05 0.33
C ILE A 88 15.94 -0.07 1.76
N GLU A 89 15.34 1.06 2.16
CA GLU A 89 14.79 1.26 3.50
C GLU A 89 13.29 0.93 3.54
N GLN A 90 12.76 0.74 4.75
CA GLN A 90 11.34 0.44 5.00
C GLN A 90 10.42 1.66 4.90
N LYS A 91 10.96 2.87 4.82
CA LYS A 91 10.14 4.07 4.83
C LYS A 91 9.28 4.17 3.57
N VAL A 92 7.97 4.25 3.76
CA VAL A 92 7.03 4.58 2.70
C VAL A 92 7.22 6.07 2.35
N ASN A 93 8.02 6.34 1.33
CA ASN A 93 8.41 7.71 0.95
C ASN A 93 7.34 8.46 0.12
N THR A 94 6.14 7.93 -0.05
CA THR A 94 5.15 8.55 -0.92
C THR A 94 4.06 9.27 -0.14
N ARG A 95 4.19 10.59 0.01
CA ARG A 95 3.11 11.49 0.40
C ARG A 95 2.12 11.74 -0.76
N ASN A 96 2.43 11.25 -1.96
CA ASN A 96 1.57 11.44 -3.14
C ASN A 96 0.37 10.49 -3.09
N PRO A 97 -0.87 11.01 -2.93
CA PRO A 97 -2.08 10.18 -2.83
C PRO A 97 -2.46 9.50 -4.16
N ARG A 98 -1.77 9.81 -5.26
CA ARG A 98 -2.00 9.20 -6.57
C ARG A 98 -1.04 8.05 -6.88
N SER A 99 0.04 7.88 -6.11
CA SER A 99 1.00 6.80 -6.31
C SER A 99 0.38 5.42 -6.05
N THR A 100 0.62 4.49 -6.96
CA THR A 100 0.14 3.10 -6.90
C THR A 100 1.28 2.12 -7.08
N VAL A 101 1.05 0.84 -6.80
CA VAL A 101 2.01 -0.24 -7.08
C VAL A 101 2.45 -0.18 -8.55
N GLY A 102 1.52 -0.05 -9.49
CA GLY A 102 1.82 0.02 -10.92
C GLY A 102 2.72 1.20 -11.31
N THR A 103 2.51 2.39 -10.69
CA THR A 103 3.37 3.56 -10.96
C THR A 103 4.73 3.45 -10.28
N SER A 104 4.79 2.88 -9.08
CA SER A 104 6.06 2.69 -8.34
C SER A 104 6.97 1.65 -8.98
N THR A 105 6.39 0.66 -9.68
CA THR A 105 7.12 -0.39 -10.41
C THR A 105 7.36 -0.06 -11.88
N GLU A 106 6.92 1.12 -12.32
CA GLU A 106 6.94 1.57 -13.73
C GLU A 106 6.07 0.70 -14.68
N ILE A 107 5.44 -0.37 -14.20
CA ILE A 107 4.58 -1.24 -15.03
C ILE A 107 3.48 -0.42 -15.70
N TYR A 108 2.88 0.53 -14.97
CA TYR A 108 1.81 1.37 -15.49
C TYR A 108 2.25 2.21 -16.70
N GLU A 109 3.49 2.68 -16.73
CA GLU A 109 4.03 3.45 -17.86
C GLU A 109 4.14 2.58 -19.13
N TYR A 110 4.57 1.33 -18.98
CA TYR A 110 4.61 0.38 -20.10
C TYR A 110 3.20 -0.03 -20.55
N LEU A 111 2.25 -0.17 -19.62
CA LEU A 111 0.85 -0.43 -19.95
C LEU A 111 0.24 0.71 -20.79
N ARG A 112 0.46 1.96 -20.38
CA ARG A 112 0.00 3.12 -21.14
C ARG A 112 0.49 3.08 -22.59
N LEU A 113 1.79 2.82 -22.76
CA LEU A 113 2.39 2.71 -24.09
C LEU A 113 1.81 1.51 -24.88
N LEU A 114 1.58 0.38 -24.24
CA LEU A 114 0.99 -0.80 -24.85
C LEU A 114 -0.41 -0.49 -25.38
N TYR A 115 -1.27 0.07 -24.53
CA TYR A 115 -2.64 0.44 -24.92
C TYR A 115 -2.70 1.50 -26.00
N ALA A 116 -1.76 2.45 -25.99
CA ALA A 116 -1.66 3.47 -27.03
C ALA A 116 -1.18 2.92 -28.39
N ARG A 117 -0.39 1.83 -28.41
CA ARG A 117 0.23 1.31 -29.63
C ARG A 117 -0.54 0.17 -30.28
N VAL A 118 -1.11 -0.73 -29.48
CA VAL A 118 -1.79 -1.94 -29.97
C VAL A 118 -3.21 -2.10 -29.41
N GLY A 119 -3.70 -1.12 -28.64
CA GLY A 119 -5.04 -1.13 -28.11
C GLY A 119 -6.08 -0.92 -29.20
N LYS A 120 -7.15 -1.72 -29.15
CA LYS A 120 -8.30 -1.63 -30.07
C LYS A 120 -9.44 -0.93 -29.38
N THR A 121 -9.95 0.16 -29.96
CA THR A 121 -11.14 0.87 -29.45
C THR A 121 -12.37 0.07 -29.78
N ILE A 122 -13.18 -0.24 -28.78
CA ILE A 122 -14.43 -1.00 -28.91
C ILE A 122 -15.62 -0.08 -28.64
N SER A 123 -16.59 -0.04 -29.54
CA SER A 123 -17.80 0.74 -29.31
C SER A 123 -18.59 0.19 -28.12
N PRO A 124 -18.99 1.02 -27.15
CA PRO A 124 -19.80 0.60 -26.00
C PRO A 124 -21.24 0.24 -26.39
N VAL A 125 -21.68 0.57 -27.60
CA VAL A 125 -23.06 0.33 -28.11
C VAL A 125 -23.13 -1.01 -28.80
N SER A 126 -22.32 -1.21 -29.86
CA SER A 126 -22.36 -2.43 -30.70
C SER A 126 -21.36 -3.51 -30.27
N GLY A 127 -20.33 -3.15 -29.46
CA GLY A 127 -19.22 -4.04 -29.14
C GLY A 127 -18.26 -4.31 -30.32
N THR A 128 -18.42 -3.58 -31.44
CA THR A 128 -17.54 -3.69 -32.59
C THR A 128 -16.30 -2.84 -32.48
N GLU A 129 -15.22 -3.28 -33.13
CA GLU A 129 -13.97 -2.52 -33.18
C GLU A 129 -14.13 -1.25 -34.02
N VAL A 130 -13.79 -0.09 -33.45
CA VAL A 130 -13.77 1.19 -34.15
C VAL A 130 -12.45 1.33 -34.92
N LYS A 131 -12.56 1.48 -36.24
CA LYS A 131 -11.39 1.59 -37.11
C LYS A 131 -11.50 2.78 -38.04
N LYS A 132 -10.38 3.38 -38.38
CA LYS A 132 -10.24 4.21 -39.57
C LYS A 132 -10.02 3.28 -40.75
N HIS A 133 -10.98 3.20 -41.65
CA HIS A 133 -10.82 2.38 -42.82
C HIS A 133 -9.89 3.07 -43.82
N GLN A 134 -9.05 2.26 -44.43
CA GLN A 134 -8.22 2.67 -45.55
C GLN A 134 -8.80 2.07 -46.84
N VAL A 135 -8.37 2.63 -47.96
CA VAL A 135 -8.74 2.08 -49.29
C VAL A 135 -8.39 0.59 -49.42
N SER A 136 -7.29 0.18 -48.83
CA SER A 136 -6.85 -1.22 -48.76
C SER A 136 -7.89 -2.14 -48.11
N ASP A 137 -8.65 -1.63 -47.12
CA ASP A 137 -9.65 -2.42 -46.39
C ASP A 137 -10.89 -2.65 -47.28
N ILE A 138 -11.26 -1.62 -48.03
CA ILE A 138 -12.33 -1.73 -49.06
C ILE A 138 -11.94 -2.77 -50.09
N ILE A 139 -10.71 -2.71 -50.61
CA ILE A 139 -10.22 -3.69 -51.59
C ILE A 139 -10.25 -5.11 -51.02
N LYS A 140 -9.72 -5.30 -49.79
CA LYS A 140 -9.76 -6.62 -49.13
C LYS A 140 -11.16 -7.15 -48.92
N GLU A 141 -12.09 -6.30 -48.51
CA GLU A 141 -13.49 -6.72 -48.30
C GLU A 141 -14.20 -7.11 -49.61
N VAL A 142 -14.03 -6.27 -50.63
CA VAL A 142 -14.63 -6.56 -51.94
C VAL A 142 -14.07 -7.85 -52.57
N MET A 143 -12.76 -8.07 -52.43
CA MET A 143 -12.09 -9.26 -52.97
C MET A 143 -12.44 -10.57 -52.23
N ARG A 144 -13.21 -10.54 -51.14
CA ARG A 144 -13.75 -11.75 -50.49
C ARG A 144 -14.93 -12.38 -51.24
N TYR A 145 -15.54 -11.60 -52.12
CA TYR A 145 -16.69 -12.07 -52.88
C TYR A 145 -16.25 -12.78 -54.17
N PRO A 146 -17.04 -13.72 -54.66
CA PRO A 146 -16.73 -14.49 -55.87
C PRO A 146 -16.51 -13.59 -57.09
N GLU A 147 -15.63 -14.04 -57.99
CA GLU A 147 -15.44 -13.39 -59.30
C GLU A 147 -16.75 -13.28 -60.07
N GLY A 148 -17.01 -12.14 -60.68
CA GLY A 148 -18.27 -11.84 -61.37
C GLY A 148 -19.32 -11.15 -60.51
N THR A 149 -19.14 -11.05 -59.18
CA THR A 149 -20.07 -10.34 -58.30
C THR A 149 -20.06 -8.85 -58.63
N ARG A 150 -21.26 -8.28 -58.86
CA ARG A 150 -21.42 -6.83 -59.10
C ARG A 150 -21.43 -6.05 -57.82
N PHE A 151 -20.81 -4.88 -57.81
CA PHE A 151 -20.87 -3.96 -56.69
C PHE A 151 -20.82 -2.50 -57.16
N ALA A 152 -21.25 -1.58 -56.32
CA ALA A 152 -21.22 -0.16 -56.58
C ALA A 152 -20.67 0.63 -55.41
N VAL A 153 -19.93 1.69 -55.72
CA VAL A 153 -19.29 2.59 -54.74
C VAL A 153 -20.16 3.84 -54.62
N PHE A 154 -20.57 4.16 -53.43
CA PHE A 154 -21.36 5.34 -53.08
C PHE A 154 -20.68 6.25 -52.09
N ALA A 155 -21.04 7.53 -52.10
CA ALA A 155 -20.68 8.50 -51.09
C ALA A 155 -21.96 9.18 -50.54
N PRO A 156 -22.18 9.29 -49.25
CA PRO A 156 -23.29 10.05 -48.71
C PRO A 156 -23.12 11.53 -49.07
N VAL A 157 -24.23 12.17 -49.51
CA VAL A 157 -24.21 13.60 -49.78
C VAL A 157 -24.35 14.37 -48.46
N VAL A 158 -23.29 15.00 -48.00
CA VAL A 158 -23.25 15.77 -46.77
C VAL A 158 -23.42 17.26 -47.10
N LEU A 159 -24.31 17.94 -46.39
CA LEU A 159 -24.56 19.37 -46.58
C LEU A 159 -23.54 20.21 -45.75
N PRO A 160 -22.73 21.07 -46.36
CA PRO A 160 -21.97 22.07 -45.65
C PRO A 160 -22.90 23.09 -44.96
N GLU A 161 -22.41 23.69 -43.86
CA GLU A 161 -23.17 24.72 -43.14
C GLU A 161 -23.59 25.89 -44.08
N GLY A 162 -24.86 26.21 -44.07
CA GLY A 162 -25.42 27.34 -44.82
C GLY A 162 -25.72 27.04 -46.30
N ARG A 163 -25.67 25.76 -46.74
CA ARG A 163 -25.97 25.36 -48.10
C ARG A 163 -27.25 24.50 -48.18
N ASP A 164 -28.05 24.72 -49.26
CA ASP A 164 -29.24 23.91 -49.55
C ASP A 164 -28.88 22.64 -50.36
N MET A 165 -29.71 21.60 -50.19
CA MET A 165 -29.55 20.33 -50.93
C MET A 165 -29.58 20.53 -52.44
N LYS A 166 -30.44 21.39 -52.94
CA LYS A 166 -30.52 21.67 -54.37
C LYS A 166 -29.24 22.29 -54.91
N GLU A 167 -28.68 23.24 -54.21
CA GLU A 167 -27.43 23.89 -54.57
C GLU A 167 -26.24 22.87 -54.54
N GLN A 168 -26.22 21.99 -53.53
CA GLN A 168 -25.18 20.95 -53.44
C GLN A 168 -25.28 19.96 -54.60
N LEU A 169 -26.47 19.53 -54.98
CA LEU A 169 -26.68 18.61 -56.11
C LEU A 169 -26.35 19.26 -57.45
N GLU A 170 -26.58 20.59 -57.62
CA GLU A 170 -26.15 21.31 -58.82
C GLU A 170 -24.63 21.42 -58.91
N ILE A 171 -23.93 21.53 -57.80
CA ILE A 171 -22.45 21.52 -57.79
C ILE A 171 -21.95 20.13 -58.24
N LEU A 172 -22.44 19.04 -57.60
CA LEU A 172 -22.06 17.68 -58.00
C LEU A 172 -22.34 17.42 -59.47
N ARG A 173 -23.45 17.95 -60.01
CA ARG A 173 -23.74 17.87 -61.46
C ARG A 173 -22.68 18.63 -62.32
N LYS A 174 -22.23 19.79 -61.87
CA LYS A 174 -21.18 20.58 -62.56
C LYS A 174 -19.82 19.90 -62.50
N GLU A 175 -19.54 19.15 -61.43
CA GLU A 175 -18.33 18.35 -61.26
C GLU A 175 -18.32 17.08 -62.13
N GLY A 176 -19.44 16.78 -62.77
CA GLY A 176 -19.50 15.69 -63.75
C GLY A 176 -20.21 14.44 -63.27
N TYR A 177 -20.74 14.46 -62.09
CA TYR A 177 -21.54 13.33 -61.59
C TYR A 177 -22.93 13.33 -62.25
N ALA A 178 -23.47 12.12 -62.53
CA ALA A 178 -24.71 11.96 -63.26
C ALA A 178 -25.84 11.28 -62.46
N ARG A 179 -25.53 10.51 -61.43
CA ARG A 179 -26.45 9.63 -60.77
C ARG A 179 -26.36 9.66 -59.24
N LEU A 180 -27.53 9.55 -58.62
CA LEU A 180 -27.69 9.49 -57.16
C LEU A 180 -28.53 8.25 -56.80
N SER A 181 -28.35 7.76 -55.58
CA SER A 181 -29.27 6.78 -54.99
C SER A 181 -30.13 7.46 -53.93
N VAL A 182 -31.44 7.23 -53.99
CA VAL A 182 -32.42 7.65 -53.00
C VAL A 182 -33.29 6.45 -52.68
N ASN A 183 -33.38 6.04 -51.42
CA ASN A 183 -34.10 4.82 -51.00
C ASN A 183 -33.75 3.60 -51.85
N ASP A 184 -32.46 3.30 -52.04
CA ASP A 184 -31.89 2.18 -52.78
C ASP A 184 -32.20 2.18 -54.30
N THR A 185 -32.87 3.21 -54.81
CA THR A 185 -33.16 3.37 -56.23
C THR A 185 -32.25 4.46 -56.82
N VAL A 186 -31.65 4.12 -57.98
CA VAL A 186 -30.74 5.02 -58.67
C VAL A 186 -31.48 5.91 -59.65
N TYR A 187 -31.36 7.23 -59.44
CA TYR A 187 -31.97 8.30 -60.29
C TYR A 187 -30.85 9.13 -60.96
N ARG A 188 -31.23 9.88 -62.00
CA ARG A 188 -30.37 10.95 -62.49
C ARG A 188 -30.46 12.16 -61.57
N ILE A 189 -29.37 12.93 -61.44
CA ILE A 189 -29.34 14.16 -60.60
C ILE A 189 -30.49 15.10 -61.00
N SER A 190 -30.75 15.23 -62.34
CA SER A 190 -31.82 16.07 -62.87
C SER A 190 -33.23 15.63 -62.40
N GLU A 191 -33.47 14.33 -62.21
CA GLU A 191 -34.73 13.79 -61.75
C GLU A 191 -34.93 14.09 -60.24
N VAL A 192 -33.89 13.94 -59.43
CA VAL A 192 -33.92 14.27 -58.01
C VAL A 192 -34.14 15.75 -57.78
N LEU A 193 -33.48 16.62 -58.55
CA LEU A 193 -33.63 18.09 -58.48
C LEU A 193 -35.07 18.54 -58.86
N ALA A 194 -35.81 17.77 -59.69
CA ALA A 194 -37.17 18.06 -60.08
C ALA A 194 -38.27 17.59 -59.12
N SER A 195 -37.91 16.77 -58.11
CA SER A 195 -38.84 16.17 -57.17
C SER A 195 -38.53 16.59 -55.72
N GLU A 196 -39.42 17.37 -55.10
CA GLU A 196 -39.25 17.78 -53.67
C GLU A 196 -39.38 16.56 -52.72
N GLU A 197 -40.11 15.54 -53.10
CA GLU A 197 -40.24 14.32 -52.34
C GLU A 197 -38.92 13.55 -52.24
N LEU A 198 -38.17 13.40 -53.35
CA LEU A 198 -36.88 12.72 -53.36
C LEU A 198 -35.80 13.49 -52.57
N LEU A 199 -35.89 14.82 -52.44
CA LEU A 199 -34.98 15.66 -51.70
C LEU A 199 -35.17 15.53 -50.18
N SER A 200 -36.26 14.97 -49.71
CA SER A 200 -36.55 14.77 -48.28
C SER A 200 -35.92 13.50 -47.72
N TYR A 201 -35.40 12.64 -48.54
CA TYR A 201 -34.75 11.38 -48.14
C TYR A 201 -33.21 11.53 -48.13
N PRO A 202 -32.50 10.64 -47.40
CA PRO A 202 -31.02 10.58 -47.50
C PRO A 202 -30.59 10.31 -48.94
N ILE A 203 -29.66 11.09 -49.45
CA ILE A 203 -29.15 11.00 -50.82
C ILE A 203 -27.72 10.51 -50.81
N GLU A 204 -27.40 9.55 -51.68
CA GLU A 204 -26.06 9.04 -51.85
C GLU A 204 -25.62 9.28 -53.31
N LEU A 205 -24.37 9.73 -53.47
CA LEU A 205 -23.73 9.90 -54.76
C LEU A 205 -23.22 8.56 -55.29
N LEU A 206 -23.62 8.15 -56.44
CA LEU A 206 -23.04 6.97 -57.13
C LEU A 206 -21.74 7.37 -57.79
N VAL A 207 -20.60 6.88 -57.21
CA VAL A 207 -19.25 7.17 -57.73
C VAL A 207 -18.88 6.22 -58.87
N ASP A 208 -19.02 4.88 -58.66
CA ASP A 208 -18.62 3.89 -59.67
C ASP A 208 -19.47 2.60 -59.56
N ARG A 209 -19.48 1.81 -60.63
CA ARG A 209 -20.08 0.46 -60.71
C ARG A 209 -19.07 -0.51 -61.28
N LEU A 210 -18.75 -1.53 -60.51
CA LEU A 210 -17.67 -2.44 -60.80
C LEU A 210 -18.11 -3.90 -60.65
N THR A 211 -17.29 -4.81 -61.14
CA THR A 211 -17.49 -6.26 -61.01
C THR A 211 -16.21 -6.87 -60.43
N VAL A 212 -16.32 -7.76 -59.46
CA VAL A 212 -15.17 -8.44 -58.85
C VAL A 212 -14.41 -9.25 -59.90
N SER A 213 -13.14 -8.96 -60.06
CA SER A 213 -12.16 -9.74 -60.82
C SER A 213 -10.78 -9.65 -60.17
N ASP A 214 -9.93 -10.65 -60.36
CA ASP A 214 -8.58 -10.63 -59.77
C ASP A 214 -7.55 -9.87 -60.65
N ASP A 215 -8.01 -8.86 -61.36
CA ASP A 215 -7.16 -8.03 -62.24
C ASP A 215 -6.59 -6.82 -61.42
N LYS A 216 -5.33 -6.50 -61.68
CA LYS A 216 -4.67 -5.29 -61.13
C LYS A 216 -5.37 -4.01 -61.51
N THR A 217 -5.97 -3.96 -62.69
CA THR A 217 -6.74 -2.80 -63.17
C THR A 217 -8.00 -2.56 -62.33
N LEU A 218 -8.70 -3.59 -61.88
CA LEU A 218 -9.81 -3.43 -60.97
C LEU A 218 -9.38 -2.87 -59.62
N LYS A 219 -8.27 -3.42 -59.03
CA LYS A 219 -7.77 -2.94 -57.76
C LYS A 219 -7.37 -1.45 -57.78
N SER A 220 -6.72 -1.01 -58.87
CA SER A 220 -6.38 0.40 -59.04
C SER A 220 -7.64 1.27 -59.25
N ARG A 221 -8.59 0.86 -60.06
CA ARG A 221 -9.85 1.60 -60.30
C ARG A 221 -10.72 1.68 -59.04
N LEU A 222 -10.81 0.57 -58.30
CA LEU A 222 -11.51 0.57 -57.01
C LEU A 222 -10.86 1.49 -56.00
N ALA A 223 -9.52 1.55 -55.99
CA ALA A 223 -8.79 2.48 -55.15
C ALA A 223 -9.12 3.95 -55.46
N ASP A 224 -9.09 4.32 -56.73
CA ASP A 224 -9.44 5.67 -57.22
C ASP A 224 -10.89 6.03 -56.90
N SER A 225 -11.81 5.11 -57.12
CA SER A 225 -13.24 5.29 -56.84
C SER A 225 -13.51 5.39 -55.34
N ALA A 226 -12.80 4.60 -54.52
CA ALA A 226 -12.93 4.65 -53.04
C ALA A 226 -12.38 5.96 -52.49
N GLU A 227 -11.23 6.47 -53.01
CA GLU A 227 -10.70 7.77 -52.61
C GLU A 227 -11.64 8.90 -53.00
N THR A 228 -12.23 8.86 -54.20
CA THR A 228 -13.25 9.80 -54.64
C THR A 228 -14.48 9.76 -53.71
N ALA A 229 -14.96 8.56 -53.36
CA ALA A 229 -16.08 8.39 -52.47
C ALA A 229 -15.80 8.93 -51.05
N PHE A 230 -14.61 8.69 -50.54
CA PHE A 230 -14.18 9.29 -49.24
C PHE A 230 -14.10 10.81 -49.29
N PHE A 231 -13.65 11.36 -50.43
CA PHE A 231 -13.56 12.81 -50.59
C PHE A 231 -14.95 13.44 -50.64
N GLU A 232 -15.84 12.97 -51.50
CA GLU A 232 -17.20 13.49 -51.67
C GLU A 232 -18.11 13.20 -50.44
N GLY A 233 -17.92 12.05 -49.80
CA GLY A 233 -18.64 11.64 -48.60
C GLY A 233 -18.08 12.18 -47.27
N HIS A 234 -17.18 13.20 -47.34
CA HIS A 234 -16.52 13.78 -46.13
C HIS A 234 -15.94 12.72 -45.20
N GLY A 235 -15.27 11.72 -45.76
CA GLY A 235 -14.63 10.62 -45.05
C GLY A 235 -15.44 9.33 -44.99
N THR A 236 -16.64 9.27 -45.53
CA THR A 236 -17.49 8.07 -45.54
C THR A 236 -17.64 7.52 -46.96
N CYS A 237 -17.50 6.20 -47.14
CA CYS A 237 -17.66 5.48 -48.38
C CYS A 237 -18.61 4.29 -48.16
N LEU A 238 -19.59 4.09 -48.99
CA LEU A 238 -20.53 2.99 -48.93
C LEU A 238 -20.30 2.05 -50.13
N ILE A 239 -20.18 0.75 -49.86
CA ILE A 239 -20.07 -0.28 -50.90
C ILE A 239 -21.34 -1.15 -50.85
N ARG A 240 -22.08 -1.17 -51.96
CA ARG A 240 -23.21 -2.08 -52.12
C ARG A 240 -22.81 -3.24 -53.01
N ILE A 241 -22.89 -4.43 -52.46
CA ILE A 241 -22.53 -5.69 -53.13
C ILE A 241 -23.81 -6.45 -53.44
N TYR A 242 -24.00 -6.77 -54.73
CA TYR A 242 -25.20 -7.45 -55.21
C TYR A 242 -24.93 -8.95 -55.25
N THR A 243 -25.42 -9.70 -54.27
CA THR A 243 -25.28 -11.15 -54.19
C THR A 243 -26.59 -11.84 -54.59
N GLU A 244 -26.57 -13.16 -54.79
CA GLU A 244 -27.77 -13.94 -55.07
C GLU A 244 -28.78 -13.94 -53.92
N GLU A 245 -28.30 -13.73 -52.67
CA GLU A 245 -29.13 -13.68 -51.47
C GLU A 245 -29.70 -12.29 -51.18
N GLY A 246 -29.25 -11.24 -51.91
CA GLY A 246 -29.67 -9.85 -51.70
C GLY A 246 -28.54 -8.83 -51.78
N VAL A 247 -28.84 -7.59 -51.40
CA VAL A 247 -27.86 -6.48 -51.42
C VAL A 247 -27.22 -6.37 -50.06
N VAL A 248 -25.89 -6.50 -49.99
CA VAL A 248 -25.10 -6.29 -48.79
C VAL A 248 -24.51 -4.87 -48.82
N VAL A 249 -24.84 -4.04 -47.86
CA VAL A 249 -24.28 -2.69 -47.70
C VAL A 249 -23.18 -2.73 -46.68
N LYS A 250 -21.98 -2.24 -47.06
CA LYS A 250 -20.82 -2.07 -46.21
C LYS A 250 -20.44 -0.60 -46.16
N GLU A 251 -20.35 -0.08 -44.95
CA GLU A 251 -19.90 1.30 -44.69
C GLU A 251 -18.43 1.32 -44.27
N PHE A 252 -17.67 2.24 -44.86
CA PHE A 252 -16.29 2.49 -44.56
C PHE A 252 -16.11 3.96 -44.20
N SER A 253 -15.44 4.27 -43.06
CA SER A 253 -15.23 5.63 -42.67
C SER A 253 -13.75 5.87 -42.40
N LYS A 254 -13.19 7.01 -42.89
CA LYS A 254 -11.86 7.54 -42.52
C LYS A 254 -11.91 8.25 -41.17
N LYS A 255 -13.10 8.50 -40.64
CA LYS A 255 -13.28 9.06 -39.29
C LYS A 255 -13.22 7.96 -38.26
N PHE A 256 -12.76 8.29 -37.09
CA PHE A 256 -12.74 7.35 -35.97
C PHE A 256 -14.08 7.40 -35.26
N GLU A 257 -15.09 6.83 -35.89
CA GLU A 257 -16.48 6.86 -35.46
C GLU A 257 -17.18 5.50 -35.65
N ALA A 258 -18.10 5.18 -34.76
CA ALA A 258 -18.99 4.03 -34.87
C ALA A 258 -20.30 4.32 -34.10
N ASP A 259 -21.44 3.73 -34.54
CA ASP A 259 -22.75 3.86 -33.88
C ASP A 259 -23.18 5.33 -33.63
N GLY A 260 -22.76 6.25 -34.49
CA GLY A 260 -23.04 7.68 -34.36
C GLY A 260 -22.22 8.43 -33.29
N MET A 261 -21.24 7.76 -32.71
CA MET A 261 -20.29 8.34 -31.74
C MET A 261 -18.93 8.57 -32.38
N ILE A 262 -18.31 9.71 -32.07
CA ILE A 262 -16.93 10.03 -32.45
C ILE A 262 -16.01 9.61 -31.30
N PHE A 263 -14.97 8.86 -31.63
CA PHE A 263 -13.98 8.39 -30.66
C PHE A 263 -12.66 9.15 -30.82
N GLU A 264 -11.93 9.24 -29.72
CA GLU A 264 -10.55 9.76 -29.74
C GLU A 264 -9.57 8.64 -30.08
N GLU A 265 -8.55 8.92 -30.87
CA GLU A 265 -7.49 7.95 -31.15
C GLU A 265 -6.68 7.68 -29.86
N PRO A 266 -6.33 6.43 -29.56
CA PRO A 266 -5.56 6.10 -28.37
C PRO A 266 -4.18 6.79 -28.37
N THR A 267 -3.90 7.58 -27.33
CA THR A 267 -2.60 8.18 -27.06
C THR A 267 -2.12 7.77 -25.68
N ASP A 268 -0.83 7.82 -25.42
CA ASP A 268 -0.28 7.48 -24.10
C ASP A 268 -0.81 8.40 -23.00
N MET A 269 -1.11 9.67 -23.31
CA MET A 269 -1.66 10.65 -22.37
C MET A 269 -3.11 10.32 -21.97
N MET A 270 -3.88 9.70 -22.86
CA MET A 270 -5.26 9.26 -22.61
C MET A 270 -5.35 8.26 -21.46
N PHE A 271 -4.31 7.47 -21.22
CA PHE A 271 -4.23 6.49 -20.14
C PHE A 271 -3.53 7.01 -18.88
N SER A 272 -3.20 8.30 -18.82
CA SER A 272 -2.54 8.91 -17.66
C SER A 272 -3.56 9.59 -16.74
N PHE A 273 -3.80 9.01 -15.57
CA PHE A 273 -4.64 9.65 -14.55
C PHE A 273 -3.96 10.85 -13.85
N ASN A 274 -2.67 11.09 -14.12
CA ASN A 274 -1.93 12.26 -13.64
C ASN A 274 -1.96 13.42 -14.65
N ASN A 275 -2.51 13.20 -15.85
CA ASN A 275 -2.62 14.20 -16.90
C ASN A 275 -4.10 14.59 -17.11
N PRO A 276 -4.45 15.87 -17.28
CA PRO A 276 -5.83 16.31 -17.54
C PRO A 276 -6.50 15.64 -18.76
N LEU A 277 -5.70 15.23 -19.76
CA LEU A 277 -6.21 14.54 -20.96
C LEU A 277 -6.71 13.12 -20.66
N GLY A 278 -6.18 12.44 -19.66
CA GLY A 278 -6.58 11.08 -19.29
C GLY A 278 -7.35 10.99 -17.97
N ALA A 279 -7.18 11.97 -17.09
CA ALA A 279 -7.82 11.96 -15.79
C ALA A 279 -9.34 12.15 -15.88
N CYS A 280 -10.08 11.41 -15.07
CA CYS A 280 -11.51 11.63 -14.90
C CYS A 280 -11.78 13.07 -14.45
N PRO A 281 -12.61 13.86 -15.15
CA PRO A 281 -12.84 15.28 -14.82
C PRO A 281 -13.54 15.48 -13.47
N THR A 282 -14.31 14.49 -13.01
CA THR A 282 -15.06 14.58 -11.73
C THR A 282 -14.17 14.39 -10.50
N CYS A 283 -13.21 13.46 -10.56
CA CYS A 283 -12.33 13.16 -9.43
C CYS A 283 -10.87 13.56 -9.68
N GLU A 284 -10.56 14.19 -10.81
CA GLU A 284 -9.23 14.67 -11.19
C GLU A 284 -8.13 13.60 -11.04
N GLY A 285 -8.46 12.33 -11.36
CA GLY A 285 -7.53 11.21 -11.26
C GLY A 285 -7.37 10.61 -9.85
N PHE A 286 -8.13 11.04 -8.85
CA PHE A 286 -8.07 10.46 -7.50
C PHE A 286 -8.87 9.16 -7.36
N GLY A 287 -9.86 8.92 -8.23
CA GLY A 287 -10.76 7.76 -8.16
C GLY A 287 -11.81 7.84 -7.06
N LYS A 288 -11.73 8.86 -6.20
CA LYS A 288 -12.64 9.09 -5.07
C LYS A 288 -13.09 10.55 -5.05
N VAL A 289 -14.30 10.78 -4.55
CA VAL A 289 -14.89 12.11 -4.35
C VAL A 289 -15.43 12.23 -2.93
N LEU A 290 -15.66 13.44 -2.47
CA LEU A 290 -16.40 13.66 -1.23
C LEU A 290 -17.89 13.46 -1.51
N GLY A 291 -18.43 12.37 -1.02
CA GLY A 291 -19.83 11.98 -1.20
C GLY A 291 -20.43 11.42 0.08
N ILE A 292 -21.62 10.87 -0.01
CA ILE A 292 -22.26 10.16 1.11
C ILE A 292 -21.64 8.77 1.22
N ASP A 293 -21.05 8.46 2.36
CA ASP A 293 -20.33 7.20 2.59
C ASP A 293 -21.30 6.10 3.06
N GLU A 294 -21.38 5.03 2.30
CA GLU A 294 -22.21 3.85 2.61
C GLU A 294 -21.93 3.31 4.02
N ASN A 295 -20.68 3.27 4.44
CA ASN A 295 -20.31 2.75 5.75
C ASN A 295 -20.73 3.67 6.91
N LEU A 296 -20.91 4.96 6.63
CA LEU A 296 -21.45 5.91 7.60
C LEU A 296 -22.98 5.88 7.64
N VAL A 297 -23.64 5.59 6.52
CA VAL A 297 -25.10 5.49 6.40
C VAL A 297 -25.61 4.15 6.90
N VAL A 298 -24.92 3.06 6.56
CA VAL A 298 -25.19 1.68 6.97
C VAL A 298 -23.97 1.11 7.68
N PRO A 299 -23.69 1.57 8.90
CA PRO A 299 -22.50 1.14 9.64
C PRO A 299 -22.61 -0.33 10.10
N ASP A 300 -23.83 -0.82 10.31
CA ASP A 300 -24.13 -2.18 10.69
C ASP A 300 -24.84 -2.92 9.55
N LYS A 301 -24.02 -3.65 8.77
CA LYS A 301 -24.52 -4.40 7.61
C LYS A 301 -25.20 -5.74 7.98
N SER A 302 -25.14 -6.17 9.25
CA SER A 302 -25.84 -7.35 9.74
C SER A 302 -27.31 -7.07 10.03
N LEU A 303 -27.68 -5.79 10.23
CA LEU A 303 -29.05 -5.39 10.41
C LEU A 303 -29.80 -5.37 9.08
N SER A 304 -31.09 -5.67 9.16
CA SER A 304 -32.01 -5.42 8.06
C SER A 304 -32.47 -3.97 8.06
N VAL A 305 -33.05 -3.52 6.94
CA VAL A 305 -33.65 -2.18 6.86
C VAL A 305 -34.73 -2.00 7.93
N TYR A 306 -35.55 -3.04 8.19
CA TYR A 306 -36.56 -3.04 9.25
C TYR A 306 -35.97 -2.86 10.65
N GLN A 307 -34.81 -3.46 10.93
CA GLN A 307 -34.09 -3.33 12.20
C GLN A 307 -33.32 -2.00 12.34
N GLY A 308 -33.37 -1.14 11.32
CA GLY A 308 -32.73 0.16 11.31
C GLY A 308 -31.27 0.15 10.89
N ALA A 309 -30.91 -0.65 9.88
CA ALA A 309 -29.58 -0.63 9.25
C ALA A 309 -29.22 0.78 8.75
N VAL A 310 -30.21 1.50 8.18
CA VAL A 310 -30.02 2.87 7.65
C VAL A 310 -30.11 3.88 8.80
N VAL A 311 -28.95 4.30 9.33
CA VAL A 311 -28.90 5.13 10.53
C VAL A 311 -29.32 6.60 10.32
N CYS A 312 -29.25 7.11 9.10
CA CYS A 312 -29.72 8.46 8.79
C CYS A 312 -31.26 8.59 8.86
N TRP A 313 -31.99 7.49 8.84
CA TRP A 313 -33.46 7.44 9.01
C TRP A 313 -33.88 7.19 10.46
N LYS A 314 -32.99 7.32 11.44
CA LYS A 314 -33.31 7.15 12.88
C LYS A 314 -33.81 8.46 13.48
N GLY A 315 -34.67 8.34 14.50
CA GLY A 315 -35.28 9.47 15.24
C GLY A 315 -36.72 9.74 14.83
N GLU A 316 -37.40 10.62 15.57
CA GLU A 316 -38.85 10.86 15.39
C GLU A 316 -39.18 11.46 14.02
N VAL A 317 -38.37 12.44 13.58
CA VAL A 317 -38.62 13.17 12.32
C VAL A 317 -38.13 12.38 11.13
N MET A 318 -36.89 11.84 11.21
CA MET A 318 -36.28 11.13 10.07
C MET A 318 -36.78 9.68 9.97
N GLY A 319 -37.37 9.12 11.02
CA GLY A 319 -38.00 7.81 11.01
C GLY A 319 -39.21 7.68 10.06
N GLU A 320 -39.79 8.81 9.65
CA GLU A 320 -40.85 8.82 8.64
C GLU A 320 -40.36 8.29 7.28
N TRP A 321 -39.10 8.55 6.91
CA TRP A 321 -38.48 8.00 5.70
C TRP A 321 -38.39 6.48 5.74
N LEU A 322 -38.02 5.92 6.89
CA LEU A 322 -38.01 4.47 7.10
C LEU A 322 -39.39 3.85 6.97
N LYS A 323 -40.41 4.46 7.59
CA LYS A 323 -41.79 3.99 7.50
C LYS A 323 -42.34 4.07 6.09
N ASP A 324 -42.08 5.17 5.39
CA ASP A 324 -42.47 5.35 3.99
C ASP A 324 -41.81 4.31 3.09
N PHE A 325 -40.50 4.08 3.27
CA PHE A 325 -39.77 3.06 2.52
C PHE A 325 -40.34 1.66 2.78
N ILE A 326 -40.56 1.26 4.04
CA ILE A 326 -41.08 -0.07 4.39
C ILE A 326 -42.45 -0.32 3.71
N VAL A 327 -43.37 0.64 3.77
CA VAL A 327 -44.72 0.51 3.19
C VAL A 327 -44.65 0.42 1.66
N LYS A 328 -43.87 1.31 1.03
CA LYS A 328 -43.84 1.42 -0.43
C LYS A 328 -42.95 0.36 -1.11
N SER A 329 -41.99 -0.19 -0.41
CA SER A 329 -41.05 -1.21 -0.92
C SER A 329 -41.69 -2.58 -1.14
N GLU A 330 -42.85 -2.86 -0.49
CA GLU A 330 -43.64 -4.06 -0.71
C GLU A 330 -44.00 -4.24 -2.19
N LYS A 331 -44.33 -3.13 -2.87
CA LYS A 331 -44.65 -3.11 -4.30
C LYS A 331 -43.52 -3.62 -5.20
N TYR A 332 -42.28 -3.55 -4.71
CA TYR A 332 -41.06 -3.96 -5.41
C TYR A 332 -40.51 -5.28 -4.88
N ASN A 333 -41.25 -6.00 -4.00
CA ASN A 333 -40.80 -7.22 -3.34
C ASN A 333 -39.45 -7.08 -2.62
N PHE A 334 -39.19 -5.91 -2.04
CA PHE A 334 -37.94 -5.68 -1.34
C PHE A 334 -37.89 -6.44 0.00
N PRO A 335 -36.83 -7.22 0.29
CA PRO A 335 -36.75 -8.05 1.49
C PRO A 335 -36.33 -7.25 2.73
N ILE A 336 -37.27 -6.50 3.32
CA ILE A 336 -37.02 -5.59 4.47
C ILE A 336 -36.41 -6.23 5.70
N HIS A 337 -36.56 -7.55 5.88
CA HIS A 337 -36.02 -8.31 7.02
C HIS A 337 -34.69 -9.01 6.75
N ARG A 338 -34.18 -8.97 5.48
CA ARG A 338 -32.90 -9.55 5.14
C ARG A 338 -31.77 -8.63 5.59
N PRO A 339 -30.67 -9.15 6.17
CA PRO A 339 -29.51 -8.36 6.51
C PRO A 339 -28.96 -7.62 5.27
N TYR A 340 -28.43 -6.40 5.48
CA TYR A 340 -27.94 -5.56 4.38
C TYR A 340 -26.84 -6.23 3.55
N TYR A 341 -25.95 -7.01 4.19
CA TYR A 341 -24.87 -7.70 3.45
C TYR A 341 -25.40 -8.82 2.54
N ASP A 342 -26.56 -9.42 2.83
CA ASP A 342 -27.20 -10.47 2.03
C ASP A 342 -28.11 -9.91 0.90
N LEU A 343 -28.25 -8.59 0.83
CA LEU A 343 -28.99 -7.96 -0.26
C LEU A 343 -28.22 -8.07 -1.58
N THR A 344 -28.93 -8.42 -2.64
CA THR A 344 -28.38 -8.39 -4.00
C THR A 344 -28.08 -6.97 -4.45
N GLN A 345 -27.21 -6.79 -5.45
CA GLN A 345 -26.89 -5.45 -5.97
C GLN A 345 -28.14 -4.68 -6.42
N LYS A 346 -29.09 -5.36 -7.07
CA LYS A 346 -30.37 -4.75 -7.49
C LYS A 346 -31.20 -4.27 -6.30
N GLU A 347 -31.22 -5.01 -5.22
CA GLU A 347 -31.93 -4.64 -4.00
C GLU A 347 -31.21 -3.45 -3.30
N LYS A 348 -29.87 -3.44 -3.29
CA LYS A 348 -29.09 -2.29 -2.82
C LYS A 348 -29.34 -1.04 -3.66
N ASP A 349 -29.33 -1.18 -4.98
CA ASP A 349 -29.61 -0.06 -5.89
C ASP A 349 -31.01 0.49 -5.65
N LEU A 350 -32.01 -0.38 -5.40
CA LEU A 350 -33.36 0.06 -5.06
C LEU A 350 -33.44 0.81 -3.72
N LEU A 351 -32.67 0.38 -2.72
CA LEU A 351 -32.59 1.07 -1.41
C LEU A 351 -31.90 2.43 -1.54
N TRP A 352 -30.86 2.51 -2.35
CA TRP A 352 -30.09 3.74 -2.52
C TRP A 352 -30.76 4.73 -3.45
N HIS A 353 -31.14 4.31 -4.65
CA HIS A 353 -31.63 5.23 -5.71
C HIS A 353 -33.17 5.32 -5.77
N GLY A 354 -33.86 4.43 -5.03
CA GLY A 354 -35.33 4.39 -5.07
C GLY A 354 -35.87 3.89 -6.40
N ALA A 355 -37.18 4.09 -6.60
CA ALA A 355 -37.89 3.83 -7.84
C ALA A 355 -39.14 4.70 -7.95
N ARG A 356 -39.93 4.60 -9.03
CA ARG A 356 -41.11 5.42 -9.23
C ARG A 356 -42.10 5.30 -8.05
N GLY A 357 -42.16 6.36 -7.20
CA GLY A 357 -42.99 6.43 -5.99
C GLY A 357 -42.41 5.77 -4.75
N LEU A 358 -41.15 5.31 -4.81
CA LEU A 358 -40.35 4.84 -3.69
C LEU A 358 -39.10 5.71 -3.53
N HIS A 359 -38.99 6.40 -2.39
CA HIS A 359 -37.84 7.26 -2.09
C HIS A 359 -36.72 6.45 -1.46
N GLY A 360 -35.52 6.58 -2.04
CA GLY A 360 -34.31 5.94 -1.55
C GLY A 360 -33.48 6.83 -0.64
N ILE A 361 -32.28 6.34 -0.30
CA ILE A 361 -31.30 7.07 0.51
C ILE A 361 -30.83 8.34 -0.21
N ASP A 362 -30.66 8.31 -1.52
CA ASP A 362 -30.26 9.48 -2.31
C ASP A 362 -31.31 10.60 -2.27
N ASP A 363 -32.60 10.26 -2.32
CA ASP A 363 -33.68 11.22 -2.20
C ASP A 363 -33.68 11.88 -0.81
N PHE A 364 -33.36 11.12 0.25
CA PHE A 364 -33.18 11.65 1.58
C PHE A 364 -32.05 12.68 1.65
N PHE A 365 -30.88 12.36 1.09
CA PHE A 365 -29.77 13.31 1.10
C PHE A 365 -30.01 14.51 0.19
N LYS A 366 -30.76 14.36 -0.90
CA LYS A 366 -31.22 15.46 -1.72
C LYS A 366 -32.13 16.41 -0.91
N PHE A 367 -33.07 15.85 -0.14
CA PHE A 367 -33.87 16.63 0.79
C PHE A 367 -32.99 17.35 1.84
N VAL A 368 -31.95 16.68 2.37
CA VAL A 368 -31.00 17.32 3.29
C VAL A 368 -30.26 18.47 2.61
N GLU A 369 -29.83 18.30 1.37
CA GLU A 369 -29.16 19.35 0.57
C GLU A 369 -30.04 20.55 0.31
N GLU A 370 -31.32 20.38 -0.01
CA GLU A 370 -32.29 21.44 -0.18
C GLU A 370 -32.55 22.23 1.10
N ASN A 371 -32.27 21.66 2.28
CA ASN A 371 -32.49 22.27 3.59
C ASN A 371 -31.18 22.71 4.31
N LEU A 372 -30.05 22.84 3.61
CA LEU A 372 -28.75 23.21 4.19
C LEU A 372 -28.73 24.64 4.83
N TYR A 373 -29.74 25.47 4.59
CA TYR A 373 -29.90 26.74 5.28
C TYR A 373 -30.11 26.58 6.79
N LYS A 374 -30.57 25.42 7.28
CA LYS A 374 -30.69 25.07 8.69
C LYS A 374 -29.42 24.35 9.18
N ILE A 375 -28.89 24.76 10.35
CA ILE A 375 -27.65 24.20 10.93
C ILE A 375 -27.72 22.67 11.10
N GLN A 376 -28.86 22.16 11.54
CA GLN A 376 -29.04 20.71 11.79
C GLN A 376 -28.80 19.84 10.55
N TYR A 377 -29.21 20.28 9.36
CA TYR A 377 -29.01 19.54 8.13
C TYR A 377 -27.55 19.63 7.63
N ARG A 378 -26.86 20.76 7.87
CA ARG A 378 -25.42 20.88 7.62
C ARG A 378 -24.61 19.89 8.47
N VAL A 379 -24.93 19.78 9.76
CA VAL A 379 -24.30 18.84 10.67
C VAL A 379 -24.61 17.40 10.25
N MET A 380 -25.86 17.14 9.85
CA MET A 380 -26.27 15.81 9.36
C MET A 380 -25.50 15.43 8.09
N GLN A 381 -25.43 16.29 7.08
CA GLN A 381 -24.66 16.02 5.87
C GLN A 381 -23.18 15.77 6.17
N ALA A 382 -22.56 16.61 7.02
CA ALA A 382 -21.16 16.47 7.42
C ALA A 382 -20.88 15.13 8.13
N ARG A 383 -21.84 14.61 8.91
CA ARG A 383 -21.72 13.32 9.61
C ARG A 383 -21.62 12.14 8.65
N TYR A 384 -22.31 12.19 7.51
CA TYR A 384 -22.39 11.09 6.55
C TYR A 384 -21.50 11.29 5.32
N ARG A 385 -20.79 12.43 5.23
CA ARG A 385 -19.80 12.66 4.17
C ARG A 385 -18.50 11.93 4.45
N GLY A 386 -18.03 11.23 3.42
CA GLY A 386 -16.75 10.52 3.41
C GLY A 386 -16.12 10.53 2.02
N LYS A 387 -14.99 9.86 1.89
CA LYS A 387 -14.33 9.63 0.59
C LYS A 387 -14.99 8.40 -0.06
N THR A 388 -15.88 8.63 -1.02
CA THR A 388 -16.59 7.61 -1.77
C THR A 388 -15.95 7.37 -3.14
N THR A 389 -16.20 6.20 -3.72
CA THR A 389 -15.75 5.91 -5.10
C THR A 389 -16.43 6.89 -6.06
N CYS A 390 -15.66 7.45 -6.98
CA CYS A 390 -16.18 8.39 -7.98
C CYS A 390 -17.28 7.72 -8.81
N PRO A 391 -18.50 8.31 -8.92
CA PRO A 391 -19.61 7.70 -9.64
C PRO A 391 -19.36 7.63 -11.16
N VAL A 392 -18.56 8.53 -11.72
CA VAL A 392 -18.28 8.59 -13.16
C VAL A 392 -17.25 7.53 -13.56
N CYS A 393 -16.06 7.54 -12.96
CA CYS A 393 -15.00 6.61 -13.33
C CYS A 393 -15.04 5.29 -12.54
N LYS A 394 -15.93 5.14 -11.57
CA LYS A 394 -16.07 3.95 -10.71
C LYS A 394 -14.75 3.45 -10.11
N GLY A 395 -13.85 4.41 -9.81
CA GLY A 395 -12.54 4.13 -9.24
C GLY A 395 -11.40 3.94 -10.24
N SER A 396 -11.66 3.83 -11.54
CA SER A 396 -10.62 3.68 -12.58
C SER A 396 -9.68 4.88 -12.71
N ARG A 397 -10.07 6.07 -12.21
CA ARG A 397 -9.36 7.36 -12.27
C ARG A 397 -9.27 7.96 -13.67
N LEU A 398 -9.61 7.21 -14.72
CA LEU A 398 -9.52 7.59 -16.11
C LEU A 398 -10.86 8.10 -16.63
N ARG A 399 -10.81 8.81 -17.75
CA ARG A 399 -12.00 9.17 -18.53
C ARG A 399 -12.66 7.89 -19.09
N PRO A 400 -13.98 7.89 -19.31
CA PRO A 400 -14.68 6.76 -19.92
C PRO A 400 -14.11 6.35 -21.29
N GLU A 401 -13.67 7.31 -22.10
CA GLU A 401 -13.09 7.12 -23.43
C GLU A 401 -11.85 6.20 -23.39
N ALA A 402 -11.01 6.33 -22.38
CA ALA A 402 -9.86 5.46 -22.17
C ALA A 402 -10.25 3.99 -21.91
N LEU A 403 -11.44 3.76 -21.34
CA LEU A 403 -11.92 2.42 -21.01
C LEU A 403 -12.52 1.68 -22.20
N TYR A 404 -12.79 2.38 -23.31
CA TYR A 404 -13.22 1.75 -24.56
C TYR A 404 -12.07 1.03 -25.28
N VAL A 405 -10.82 1.38 -24.94
CA VAL A 405 -9.63 0.77 -25.54
C VAL A 405 -9.29 -0.52 -24.80
N GLN A 406 -9.14 -1.61 -25.55
CA GLN A 406 -8.89 -2.95 -25.01
C GLN A 406 -7.63 -3.57 -25.63
N VAL A 407 -6.92 -4.37 -24.85
CA VAL A 407 -5.85 -5.27 -25.26
C VAL A 407 -6.21 -6.67 -24.76
N GLY A 408 -6.27 -7.66 -25.65
CA GLY A 408 -6.68 -9.01 -25.27
C GLY A 408 -8.09 -9.07 -24.64
N GLY A 409 -9.02 -8.18 -25.04
CA GLY A 409 -10.38 -8.11 -24.52
C GLY A 409 -10.52 -7.46 -23.12
N LYS A 410 -9.48 -6.81 -22.61
CA LYS A 410 -9.49 -6.11 -21.32
C LYS A 410 -9.07 -4.66 -21.47
N ASN A 411 -9.77 -3.75 -20.78
CA ASN A 411 -9.33 -2.38 -20.67
C ASN A 411 -8.25 -2.22 -19.55
N ILE A 412 -7.54 -1.09 -19.55
CA ILE A 412 -6.44 -0.86 -18.64
C ILE A 412 -6.87 -0.87 -17.16
N ALA A 413 -8.10 -0.41 -16.84
CA ALA A 413 -8.58 -0.39 -15.46
C ALA A 413 -8.87 -1.81 -14.95
N GLU A 414 -9.46 -2.67 -15.77
CA GLU A 414 -9.67 -4.08 -15.43
C GLU A 414 -8.34 -4.79 -15.18
N LEU A 415 -7.34 -4.51 -16.02
CA LEU A 415 -6.02 -5.12 -15.89
C LEU A 415 -5.31 -4.72 -14.59
N VAL A 416 -5.30 -3.42 -14.24
CA VAL A 416 -4.59 -2.96 -13.05
C VAL A 416 -5.26 -3.35 -11.73
N THR A 417 -6.55 -3.70 -11.76
CA THR A 417 -7.28 -4.22 -10.58
C THR A 417 -7.05 -5.71 -10.34
N MET A 418 -6.45 -6.41 -11.31
CA MET A 418 -6.08 -7.82 -11.12
C MET A 418 -4.91 -7.97 -10.16
N PRO A 419 -4.86 -9.06 -9.38
CA PRO A 419 -3.63 -9.49 -8.73
C PRO A 419 -2.49 -9.67 -9.74
N VAL A 420 -1.27 -9.34 -9.32
CA VAL A 420 -0.06 -9.49 -10.17
C VAL A 420 0.07 -10.90 -10.74
N SER A 421 -0.30 -11.92 -9.96
CA SER A 421 -0.30 -13.32 -10.40
C SER A 421 -1.27 -13.56 -11.57
N GLU A 422 -2.49 -13.00 -11.52
CA GLU A 422 -3.48 -13.11 -12.60
C GLU A 422 -3.06 -12.28 -13.82
N ALA A 423 -2.50 -11.08 -13.60
CA ALA A 423 -1.99 -10.22 -14.65
C ALA A 423 -0.84 -10.88 -15.42
N LYS A 424 0.06 -11.59 -14.71
CA LYS A 424 1.15 -12.36 -15.34
C LYS A 424 0.61 -13.46 -16.26
N VAL A 425 -0.36 -14.25 -15.79
CA VAL A 425 -1.01 -15.29 -16.60
C VAL A 425 -1.69 -14.69 -17.83
N PHE A 426 -2.35 -13.54 -17.66
CA PHE A 426 -2.98 -12.84 -18.79
C PHE A 426 -1.95 -12.46 -19.86
N PHE A 427 -0.79 -11.88 -19.48
CA PHE A 427 0.23 -11.51 -20.46
C PHE A 427 0.96 -12.71 -21.08
N ASP A 428 1.12 -13.81 -20.34
CA ASP A 428 1.72 -15.05 -20.89
C ASP A 428 0.80 -15.72 -21.93
N GLN A 429 -0.52 -15.53 -21.81
CA GLN A 429 -1.53 -16.10 -22.73
C GLN A 429 -2.03 -15.09 -23.77
N LEU A 430 -1.48 -13.87 -23.80
CA LEU A 430 -1.93 -12.82 -24.70
C LEU A 430 -1.53 -13.15 -26.15
N GLU A 431 -2.53 -13.38 -26.99
CA GLU A 431 -2.36 -13.55 -28.43
C GLU A 431 -2.62 -12.22 -29.15
N LEU A 432 -1.64 -11.79 -29.94
CA LEU A 432 -1.71 -10.60 -30.80
C LEU A 432 -1.47 -11.04 -32.25
N ASP A 433 -1.96 -10.25 -33.20
CA ASP A 433 -1.59 -10.46 -34.60
C ASP A 433 -0.10 -10.17 -34.84
N GLU A 434 0.46 -10.62 -35.95
CA GLU A 434 1.90 -10.54 -36.23
C GLU A 434 2.43 -9.10 -36.17
N THR A 435 1.64 -8.13 -36.61
CA THR A 435 2.02 -6.72 -36.62
C THR A 435 2.03 -6.14 -35.22
N ASP A 436 0.95 -6.35 -34.46
CA ASP A 436 0.81 -5.88 -33.08
C ASP A 436 1.83 -6.56 -32.16
N ALA A 437 2.10 -7.86 -32.38
CA ALA A 437 3.11 -8.62 -31.66
C ALA A 437 4.52 -8.03 -31.86
N ALA A 438 4.86 -7.63 -33.10
CA ALA A 438 6.14 -7.00 -33.42
C ALA A 438 6.29 -5.63 -32.72
N ILE A 439 5.22 -4.81 -32.73
CA ILE A 439 5.18 -3.50 -32.05
C ILE A 439 5.28 -3.66 -30.54
N ALA A 440 4.53 -4.60 -29.96
CA ALA A 440 4.42 -4.81 -28.52
C ALA A 440 5.61 -5.55 -27.90
N LYS A 441 6.44 -6.24 -28.70
CA LYS A 441 7.48 -7.18 -28.23
C LYS A 441 8.32 -6.64 -27.07
N ARG A 442 8.90 -5.44 -27.20
CA ARG A 442 9.73 -4.84 -26.15
C ARG A 442 8.91 -4.48 -24.91
N LEU A 443 7.72 -3.92 -25.11
CA LEU A 443 6.82 -3.53 -24.01
C LEU A 443 6.38 -4.75 -23.19
N LEU A 444 5.99 -5.83 -23.88
CA LEU A 444 5.59 -7.07 -23.23
C LEU A 444 6.75 -7.73 -22.48
N THR A 445 7.96 -7.69 -23.02
CA THR A 445 9.16 -8.18 -22.32
C THR A 445 9.35 -7.43 -21.00
N GLU A 446 9.30 -6.09 -21.02
CA GLU A 446 9.47 -5.26 -19.83
C GLU A 446 8.35 -5.47 -18.81
N ILE A 447 7.10 -5.53 -19.24
CA ILE A 447 5.94 -5.82 -18.38
C ILE A 447 6.10 -7.20 -17.72
N ASN A 448 6.38 -8.22 -18.51
CA ASN A 448 6.54 -9.59 -18.02
C ASN A 448 7.68 -9.74 -17.02
N ASN A 449 8.81 -9.12 -17.29
CA ASN A 449 9.95 -9.15 -16.36
C ASN A 449 9.60 -8.49 -15.02
N ARG A 450 8.98 -7.30 -15.03
CA ARG A 450 8.60 -6.60 -13.81
C ARG A 450 7.51 -7.32 -13.02
N LEU A 451 6.53 -7.91 -13.70
CA LEU A 451 5.53 -8.77 -13.06
C LEU A 451 6.19 -9.99 -12.41
N GLN A 452 7.17 -10.61 -13.10
CA GLN A 452 7.90 -11.75 -12.56
C GLN A 452 8.69 -11.36 -11.31
N PHE A 453 9.39 -10.21 -11.31
CA PHE A 453 10.10 -9.75 -10.13
C PHE A 453 9.17 -9.50 -8.92
N LEU A 454 7.95 -9.01 -9.17
CA LEU A 454 6.95 -8.87 -8.09
C LEU A 454 6.50 -10.25 -7.55
N LEU A 455 6.39 -11.25 -8.41
CA LEU A 455 6.10 -12.63 -7.99
C LEU A 455 7.26 -13.23 -7.19
N ASP A 456 8.49 -13.02 -7.65
CA ASP A 456 9.70 -13.55 -7.01
C ASP A 456 9.88 -12.99 -5.58
N VAL A 457 9.45 -11.74 -5.33
CA VAL A 457 9.44 -11.15 -3.97
C VAL A 457 8.18 -11.47 -3.16
N GLY A 458 7.31 -12.37 -3.64
CA GLY A 458 6.11 -12.81 -2.93
C GLY A 458 4.95 -11.80 -2.90
N LEU A 459 4.89 -10.88 -3.86
CA LEU A 459 3.83 -9.84 -3.95
C LEU A 459 2.73 -10.15 -4.99
N GLY A 460 2.59 -11.42 -5.37
CA GLY A 460 1.62 -11.87 -6.38
C GLY A 460 0.16 -11.56 -6.05
N TYR A 461 -0.17 -11.38 -4.79
CA TYR A 461 -1.52 -11.05 -4.33
C TYR A 461 -1.89 -9.55 -4.47
N LEU A 462 -0.91 -8.67 -4.68
CA LEU A 462 -1.17 -7.23 -4.83
C LEU A 462 -1.78 -6.93 -6.19
N ALA A 463 -2.66 -5.92 -6.23
CA ALA A 463 -3.13 -5.32 -7.46
C ALA A 463 -2.30 -4.08 -7.82
N LEU A 464 -2.14 -3.80 -9.12
CA LEU A 464 -1.32 -2.68 -9.58
C LEU A 464 -1.92 -1.30 -9.26
N ASP A 465 -3.24 -1.22 -9.07
CA ASP A 465 -3.96 0.00 -8.70
C ASP A 465 -3.90 0.33 -7.20
N ARG A 466 -3.40 -0.61 -6.36
CA ARG A 466 -3.30 -0.40 -4.93
C ARG A 466 -2.43 0.81 -4.61
N LEU A 467 -2.96 1.69 -3.75
CA LEU A 467 -2.27 2.92 -3.34
C LEU A 467 -1.00 2.61 -2.56
N SER A 468 0.11 3.25 -2.93
CA SER A 468 1.40 3.09 -2.23
C SER A 468 1.31 3.47 -0.74
N ALA A 469 0.49 4.45 -0.39
CA ALA A 469 0.25 4.85 1.00
C ALA A 469 -0.50 3.81 1.85
N SER A 470 -1.11 2.79 1.22
CA SER A 470 -1.81 1.69 1.91
C SER A 470 -0.95 0.44 2.10
N LEU A 471 0.29 0.47 1.61
CA LEU A 471 1.23 -0.63 1.73
C LEU A 471 1.86 -0.68 3.13
N SER A 472 2.15 -1.86 3.61
CA SER A 472 3.03 -2.03 4.77
C SER A 472 4.47 -1.64 4.44
N GLY A 473 5.30 -1.38 5.46
CA GLY A 473 6.72 -1.08 5.26
C GLY A 473 7.45 -2.17 4.49
N GLY A 474 7.20 -3.44 4.83
CA GLY A 474 7.78 -4.59 4.13
C GLY A 474 7.28 -4.75 2.69
N GLU A 475 5.98 -4.51 2.41
CA GLU A 475 5.47 -4.51 1.03
C GLU A 475 6.15 -3.43 0.17
N SER A 476 6.30 -2.21 0.72
CA SER A 476 6.97 -1.11 0.03
C SER A 476 8.44 -1.41 -0.25
N GLN A 477 9.15 -1.98 0.72
CA GLN A 477 10.54 -2.38 0.58
C GLN A 477 10.74 -3.45 -0.50
N ARG A 478 9.87 -4.46 -0.53
CA ARG A 478 9.90 -5.52 -1.55
C ARG A 478 9.58 -4.99 -2.96
N ILE A 479 8.69 -4.01 -3.09
CA ILE A 479 8.45 -3.31 -4.36
C ILE A 479 9.73 -2.62 -4.81
N ASN A 480 10.43 -1.89 -3.91
CA ASN A 480 11.69 -1.24 -4.25
C ASN A 480 12.77 -2.26 -4.63
N LEU A 481 12.82 -3.42 -3.97
CA LEU A 481 13.73 -4.51 -4.31
C LEU A 481 13.43 -5.08 -5.71
N ALA A 482 12.16 -5.34 -6.02
CA ALA A 482 11.73 -5.80 -7.35
C ALA A 482 12.08 -4.78 -8.45
N THR A 483 11.90 -3.49 -8.18
CA THR A 483 12.28 -2.40 -9.10
C THR A 483 13.80 -2.35 -9.31
N SER A 484 14.59 -2.56 -8.26
CA SER A 484 16.05 -2.60 -8.32
C SER A 484 16.57 -3.76 -9.16
N LEU A 485 15.93 -4.95 -9.08
CA LEU A 485 16.22 -6.08 -9.98
C LEU A 485 15.98 -5.72 -11.45
N GLY A 486 14.88 -5.00 -11.71
CA GLY A 486 14.52 -4.53 -13.05
C GLY A 486 15.52 -3.55 -13.65
N SER A 487 16.29 -2.81 -12.82
CA SER A 487 17.31 -1.86 -13.28
C SER A 487 18.58 -2.52 -13.83
N SER A 488 18.79 -3.82 -13.56
CA SER A 488 19.95 -4.61 -14.03
C SER A 488 21.31 -3.96 -13.76
N LEU A 489 21.45 -3.23 -12.65
CA LEU A 489 22.72 -2.61 -12.27
C LEU A 489 23.72 -3.68 -11.81
N VAL A 490 24.95 -3.59 -12.29
CA VAL A 490 26.04 -4.52 -12.02
C VAL A 490 27.17 -3.81 -11.30
N GLY A 491 27.88 -4.53 -10.40
CA GLY A 491 29.01 -3.97 -9.67
C GLY A 491 28.64 -2.91 -8.65
N SER A 492 27.40 -2.91 -8.17
CA SER A 492 26.86 -1.98 -7.18
C SER A 492 26.86 -2.60 -5.77
N LEU A 493 26.73 -1.72 -4.75
CA LEU A 493 26.52 -2.12 -3.36
C LEU A 493 25.05 -1.89 -3.00
N TYR A 494 24.33 -2.95 -2.73
CA TYR A 494 22.97 -2.90 -2.20
C TYR A 494 23.02 -3.03 -0.68
N ILE A 495 22.33 -2.12 0.02
CA ILE A 495 22.20 -2.12 1.48
C ILE A 495 20.71 -2.18 1.82
N LEU A 496 20.30 -3.25 2.49
CA LEU A 496 18.90 -3.50 2.84
C LEU A 496 18.74 -3.47 4.36
N ASP A 497 17.64 -2.86 4.83
CA ASP A 497 17.28 -2.78 6.23
C ASP A 497 16.14 -3.74 6.56
N GLU A 498 16.47 -4.84 7.25
CA GLU A 498 15.53 -5.86 7.73
C GLU A 498 14.46 -6.27 6.68
N PRO A 499 14.85 -6.76 5.50
CA PRO A 499 13.91 -7.05 4.42
C PRO A 499 12.96 -8.23 4.70
N SER A 500 13.18 -9.03 5.75
CA SER A 500 12.30 -10.12 6.19
C SER A 500 11.08 -9.66 7.00
N ILE A 501 10.98 -8.38 7.35
CA ILE A 501 9.91 -7.88 8.22
C ILE A 501 8.52 -8.22 7.69
N GLY A 502 7.69 -8.80 8.57
CA GLY A 502 6.32 -9.19 8.26
C GLY A 502 6.21 -10.33 7.24
N LEU A 503 7.31 -11.05 6.98
CA LEU A 503 7.31 -12.24 6.13
C LEU A 503 7.06 -13.51 6.94
N HIS A 504 6.28 -14.40 6.33
CA HIS A 504 6.24 -15.79 6.74
C HIS A 504 7.49 -16.51 6.23
N SER A 505 7.99 -17.55 6.93
CA SER A 505 9.20 -18.30 6.52
C SER A 505 9.16 -18.78 5.06
N ARG A 506 7.98 -19.18 4.55
CA ARG A 506 7.82 -19.50 3.11
C ARG A 506 8.20 -18.35 2.19
N ASP A 507 7.82 -17.13 2.58
CA ASP A 507 8.09 -15.93 1.75
C ASP A 507 9.54 -15.46 1.94
N THR A 508 10.17 -15.76 3.09
CA THR A 508 11.61 -15.53 3.35
C THR A 508 12.48 -16.36 2.39
N ASP A 509 12.12 -17.60 2.07
CA ASP A 509 12.80 -18.41 1.06
C ASP A 509 12.82 -17.76 -0.34
N LEU A 510 11.71 -17.11 -0.72
CA LEU A 510 11.64 -16.36 -1.98
C LEU A 510 12.56 -15.14 -1.94
N LEU A 511 12.56 -14.40 -0.84
CA LEU A 511 13.45 -13.26 -0.64
C LEU A 511 14.93 -13.66 -0.72
N ILE A 512 15.32 -14.78 -0.10
CA ILE A 512 16.69 -15.29 -0.18
C ILE A 512 17.10 -15.57 -1.63
N LYS A 513 16.21 -16.17 -2.44
CA LYS A 513 16.47 -16.39 -3.87
C LYS A 513 16.73 -15.08 -4.60
N VAL A 514 15.93 -14.05 -4.33
CA VAL A 514 16.08 -12.71 -4.92
C VAL A 514 17.41 -12.07 -4.51
N LEU A 515 17.79 -12.12 -3.24
CA LEU A 515 19.08 -11.61 -2.76
C LEU A 515 20.26 -12.33 -3.43
N ARG A 516 20.14 -13.64 -3.64
CA ARG A 516 21.13 -14.45 -4.38
C ARG A 516 21.17 -14.10 -5.87
N GLN A 517 20.03 -13.79 -6.50
CA GLN A 517 19.99 -13.31 -7.88
C GLN A 517 20.71 -11.95 -8.01
N LEU A 518 20.48 -11.00 -7.10
CA LEU A 518 21.20 -9.72 -7.07
C LEU A 518 22.71 -9.93 -6.93
N GLN A 519 23.13 -10.84 -6.06
CA GLN A 519 24.54 -11.22 -5.90
C GLN A 519 25.11 -11.82 -7.19
N ALA A 520 24.38 -12.75 -7.83
CA ALA A 520 24.82 -13.44 -9.06
C ALA A 520 25.02 -12.47 -10.25
N LEU A 521 24.38 -11.30 -10.23
CA LEU A 521 24.63 -10.21 -11.20
C LEU A 521 25.97 -9.49 -10.95
N GLY A 522 26.78 -9.91 -9.98
CA GLY A 522 28.06 -9.27 -9.64
C GLY A 522 27.92 -8.07 -8.72
N ASN A 523 26.89 -8.06 -7.86
CA ASN A 523 26.69 -7.03 -6.87
C ASN A 523 27.11 -7.50 -5.47
N THR A 524 27.55 -6.56 -4.65
CA THR A 524 27.72 -6.78 -3.21
C THR A 524 26.40 -6.47 -2.51
N VAL A 525 25.88 -7.44 -1.76
CA VAL A 525 24.58 -7.30 -1.07
C VAL A 525 24.85 -7.34 0.44
N VAL A 526 24.60 -6.21 1.12
CA VAL A 526 24.72 -6.07 2.56
C VAL A 526 23.31 -5.97 3.15
N VAL A 527 23.00 -6.85 4.09
CA VAL A 527 21.67 -6.91 4.72
C VAL A 527 21.82 -6.74 6.22
N VAL A 528 21.12 -5.77 6.80
CA VAL A 528 20.94 -5.69 8.25
C VAL A 528 19.80 -6.63 8.61
N GLU A 529 20.07 -7.69 9.40
CA GLU A 529 19.05 -8.73 9.61
C GLU A 529 19.18 -9.45 10.97
N HIS A 530 18.03 -10.01 11.39
CA HIS A 530 17.86 -10.81 12.58
C HIS A 530 17.24 -12.18 12.30
N ASP A 531 16.70 -12.37 11.09
CA ASP A 531 16.08 -13.64 10.68
C ASP A 531 17.12 -14.75 10.51
N GLU A 532 16.89 -15.89 11.15
CA GLU A 532 17.81 -17.02 11.15
C GLU A 532 18.04 -17.57 9.74
N GLU A 533 16.99 -17.66 8.91
CA GLU A 533 17.06 -18.24 7.56
C GLU A 533 17.94 -17.38 6.65
N ILE A 534 17.81 -16.06 6.73
CA ILE A 534 18.64 -15.11 5.95
C ILE A 534 20.09 -15.12 6.47
N ILE A 535 20.29 -15.14 7.79
CA ILE A 535 21.65 -15.21 8.36
C ILE A 535 22.35 -16.49 7.92
N ARG A 536 21.68 -17.63 7.97
CA ARG A 536 22.23 -18.93 7.50
C ARG A 536 22.45 -18.97 5.99
N ALA A 537 21.66 -18.25 5.23
CA ALA A 537 21.80 -18.13 3.79
C ALA A 537 22.91 -17.16 3.35
N ALA A 538 23.51 -16.39 4.24
CA ALA A 538 24.59 -15.45 3.92
C ALA A 538 25.92 -16.18 3.61
N ASP A 539 26.83 -15.49 2.92
CA ASP A 539 28.22 -15.96 2.75
C ASP A 539 29.09 -15.50 3.92
N TYR A 540 28.77 -14.33 4.48
CA TYR A 540 29.60 -13.68 5.48
C TYR A 540 28.74 -12.96 6.52
N ILE A 541 29.12 -13.04 7.79
CA ILE A 541 28.43 -12.38 8.90
C ILE A 541 29.36 -11.37 9.55
N ILE A 542 28.78 -10.23 9.95
CA ILE A 542 29.39 -9.23 10.82
C ILE A 542 28.42 -9.03 11.99
N ASP A 543 28.83 -9.48 13.17
CA ASP A 543 28.02 -9.35 14.39
C ASP A 543 28.51 -8.18 15.25
N ILE A 544 27.61 -7.22 15.53
CA ILE A 544 27.88 -6.01 16.29
C ILE A 544 27.29 -6.15 17.70
N GLY A 545 28.17 -6.03 18.71
CA GLY A 545 27.78 -6.22 20.11
C GLY A 545 28.82 -5.66 21.07
N PRO A 546 29.05 -6.33 22.20
CA PRO A 546 28.30 -7.52 22.72
C PRO A 546 26.92 -7.16 23.29
N LYS A 547 26.66 -5.89 23.61
CA LYS A 547 25.40 -5.41 24.19
C LYS A 547 24.84 -4.24 23.36
N ALA A 548 23.77 -3.62 23.82
CA ALA A 548 23.13 -2.48 23.19
C ALA A 548 23.67 -1.12 23.69
N GLY A 549 23.45 -0.05 22.91
CA GLY A 549 23.80 1.32 23.25
C GLY A 549 25.30 1.51 23.51
N ARG A 550 25.66 2.18 24.61
CA ARG A 550 27.08 2.46 24.97
C ARG A 550 27.90 1.19 25.24
N LEU A 551 27.28 0.09 25.60
CA LEU A 551 27.93 -1.20 25.83
C LEU A 551 28.05 -2.05 24.57
N GLY A 552 27.47 -1.59 23.44
CA GLY A 552 27.60 -2.15 22.11
C GLY A 552 28.66 -1.45 21.27
N GLY A 553 28.56 -1.54 19.97
CA GLY A 553 29.39 -0.81 19.01
C GLY A 553 30.75 -1.45 18.73
N GLU A 554 30.97 -2.70 19.09
CA GLU A 554 32.18 -3.48 18.81
C GLU A 554 31.87 -4.60 17.83
N VAL A 555 32.82 -5.00 17.01
CA VAL A 555 32.69 -6.22 16.18
C VAL A 555 33.02 -7.42 17.06
N VAL A 556 31.99 -8.20 17.44
CA VAL A 556 32.15 -9.37 18.29
C VAL A 556 32.45 -10.64 17.49
N TYR A 557 31.96 -10.70 16.24
CA TYR A 557 32.27 -11.77 15.31
C TYR A 557 32.29 -11.24 13.87
N GLN A 558 33.20 -11.75 13.06
CA GLN A 558 33.30 -11.47 11.65
C GLN A 558 33.87 -12.69 10.95
N GLY A 559 33.15 -13.23 9.96
CA GLY A 559 33.61 -14.43 9.27
C GLY A 559 32.59 -15.11 8.37
N ASP A 560 32.99 -16.24 7.76
CA ASP A 560 32.17 -17.09 6.91
C ASP A 560 31.13 -17.84 7.75
N VAL A 561 29.88 -17.82 7.30
CA VAL A 561 28.74 -18.50 7.96
C VAL A 561 28.95 -20.03 8.02
N ASN A 562 29.57 -20.62 7.01
CA ASN A 562 29.78 -22.08 6.98
C ASN A 562 30.83 -22.57 7.97
N ASN A 563 31.66 -21.66 8.49
CA ASN A 563 32.76 -21.98 9.41
C ASN A 563 32.61 -21.24 10.75
N LEU A 564 31.38 -21.20 11.29
CA LEU A 564 31.11 -20.55 12.58
C LEU A 564 32.01 -21.15 13.67
N ARG A 565 32.86 -20.29 14.26
CA ARG A 565 33.67 -20.69 15.43
C ARG A 565 32.91 -20.27 16.69
N LYS A 566 32.95 -21.10 17.71
CA LYS A 566 32.37 -20.77 19.02
C LYS A 566 32.91 -19.44 19.52
N CYS A 567 32.01 -18.53 19.82
CA CYS A 567 32.33 -17.20 20.33
C CYS A 567 31.40 -16.89 21.50
N SER A 568 31.97 -16.83 22.71
CA SER A 568 31.21 -16.57 23.95
C SER A 568 30.52 -15.20 23.95
N ASP A 569 31.09 -14.23 23.25
CA ASP A 569 30.67 -12.84 23.30
C ASP A 569 29.59 -12.50 22.22
N SER A 570 29.40 -13.39 21.26
CA SER A 570 28.39 -13.26 20.21
C SER A 570 27.12 -14.04 20.58
N HIS A 571 26.05 -13.33 20.87
CA HIS A 571 24.74 -13.95 21.08
C HIS A 571 24.22 -14.61 19.79
N THR A 572 24.48 -14.01 18.63
CA THR A 572 24.09 -14.55 17.32
C THR A 572 24.75 -15.90 17.07
N VAL A 573 26.08 -15.99 17.24
CA VAL A 573 26.83 -17.24 17.01
C VAL A 573 26.39 -18.33 17.98
N ARG A 574 26.19 -18.01 19.27
CA ARG A 574 25.69 -18.97 20.27
C ARG A 574 24.32 -19.54 19.90
N TYR A 575 23.43 -18.69 19.35
CA TYR A 575 22.12 -19.13 18.90
C TYR A 575 22.22 -20.01 17.65
N LEU A 576 22.99 -19.60 16.64
CA LEU A 576 23.18 -20.35 15.40
C LEU A 576 23.87 -21.70 15.59
N THR A 577 24.73 -21.82 16.63
CA THR A 577 25.41 -23.09 17.00
C THR A 577 24.59 -23.94 17.96
N GLY A 578 23.43 -23.46 18.44
CA GLY A 578 22.56 -24.17 19.37
C GLY A 578 23.04 -24.14 20.85
N GLU A 579 24.03 -23.32 21.18
CA GLU A 579 24.46 -23.12 22.57
C GLU A 579 23.45 -22.28 23.39
N ASP A 580 22.68 -21.42 22.73
CA ASP A 580 21.56 -20.67 23.30
C ASP A 580 20.32 -20.88 22.44
N GLN A 581 19.16 -20.98 23.08
CA GLN A 581 17.89 -21.18 22.37
C GLN A 581 16.72 -20.64 23.19
N ILE A 582 15.61 -20.37 22.52
CA ILE A 582 14.33 -20.08 23.15
C ILE A 582 13.68 -21.42 23.49
N GLU A 583 13.53 -21.69 24.79
CA GLU A 583 12.98 -22.95 25.29
C GLU A 583 11.46 -23.04 25.02
N ILE A 584 11.01 -24.24 24.67
CA ILE A 584 9.58 -24.55 24.55
C ILE A 584 9.00 -24.64 25.98
N PRO A 585 7.83 -24.03 26.24
CA PRO A 585 7.18 -24.18 27.56
C PRO A 585 6.93 -25.65 27.89
N LEU A 586 7.23 -26.05 29.11
CA LEU A 586 7.05 -27.41 29.59
C LEU A 586 5.59 -27.89 29.53
N TYR A 587 4.63 -26.98 29.60
CA TYR A 587 3.19 -27.23 29.47
C TYR A 587 2.49 -26.04 28.79
N ARG A 588 1.41 -26.33 28.10
CA ARG A 588 0.53 -25.30 27.56
C ARG A 588 -0.53 -24.94 28.60
N ARG A 589 -0.85 -23.64 28.75
CA ARG A 589 -1.88 -23.19 29.68
C ARG A 589 -3.24 -23.72 29.20
N PRO A 590 -4.01 -24.41 30.09
CA PRO A 590 -5.38 -24.81 29.76
C PRO A 590 -6.28 -23.55 29.70
N TRP A 591 -7.28 -23.59 28.84
CA TRP A 591 -8.27 -22.54 28.73
C TRP A 591 -9.68 -23.13 28.62
N ASN A 592 -10.66 -22.43 29.20
CA ASN A 592 -12.07 -22.78 29.10
C ASN A 592 -12.90 -21.60 28.58
N ASN A 593 -12.42 -20.37 28.83
CA ASN A 593 -13.09 -19.15 28.44
C ASN A 593 -12.55 -18.63 27.11
N TYR A 594 -13.43 -18.17 26.26
CA TYR A 594 -13.04 -17.65 24.92
C TYR A 594 -14.02 -16.62 24.40
N ILE A 595 -13.56 -15.81 23.45
CA ILE A 595 -14.41 -14.98 22.61
C ILE A 595 -14.43 -15.62 21.22
N GLU A 596 -15.63 -15.77 20.65
CA GLU A 596 -15.81 -16.36 19.33
C GLU A 596 -16.25 -15.29 18.32
N VAL A 597 -15.55 -15.23 17.21
CA VAL A 597 -15.93 -14.46 16.02
C VAL A 597 -16.54 -15.44 15.03
N THR A 598 -17.77 -15.18 14.58
CA THR A 598 -18.47 -16.01 13.60
C THR A 598 -18.71 -15.26 12.30
N GLY A 599 -18.47 -15.92 11.15
CA GLY A 599 -18.73 -15.40 9.83
C GLY A 599 -17.93 -14.16 9.45
N ALA A 600 -16.65 -14.07 9.81
CA ALA A 600 -15.78 -12.95 9.46
C ALA A 600 -15.62 -12.83 7.95
N ARG A 601 -15.96 -11.65 7.34
CA ARG A 601 -16.04 -11.47 5.88
C ARG A 601 -15.35 -10.21 5.35
N LYS A 602 -14.56 -9.54 6.16
CA LYS A 602 -13.88 -8.31 5.72
C LYS A 602 -12.72 -8.62 4.77
N ASN A 603 -12.56 -7.78 3.74
CA ASN A 603 -11.53 -7.90 2.71
C ASN A 603 -11.55 -9.29 2.03
N ASN A 604 -10.51 -10.09 2.21
CA ASN A 604 -10.40 -11.43 1.63
C ASN A 604 -10.95 -12.56 2.51
N LEU A 605 -11.44 -12.28 3.72
CA LEU A 605 -11.99 -13.30 4.63
C LEU A 605 -13.28 -13.91 4.08
N LYS A 606 -13.39 -15.25 4.16
CA LYS A 606 -14.45 -16.04 3.52
C LYS A 606 -15.45 -16.63 4.52
N GLY A 607 -15.90 -15.82 5.49
CA GLY A 607 -16.84 -16.30 6.49
C GLY A 607 -16.17 -17.18 7.54
N VAL A 608 -15.07 -16.69 8.12
CA VAL A 608 -14.24 -17.45 9.07
C VAL A 608 -14.86 -17.44 10.45
N ASP A 609 -14.93 -18.61 11.07
CA ASP A 609 -15.31 -18.81 12.46
C ASP A 609 -14.07 -19.14 13.29
N VAL A 610 -13.80 -18.35 14.34
CA VAL A 610 -12.57 -18.47 15.13
C VAL A 610 -12.82 -18.18 16.60
N LYS A 611 -12.21 -19.00 17.48
CA LYS A 611 -12.17 -18.80 18.93
C LYS A 611 -10.86 -18.17 19.37
N PHE A 612 -10.97 -17.13 20.21
CA PHE A 612 -9.84 -16.49 20.87
C PHE A 612 -9.87 -16.83 22.37
N PRO A 613 -9.06 -17.78 22.82
CA PRO A 613 -8.98 -18.15 24.23
C PRO A 613 -8.54 -16.97 25.11
N LEU A 614 -9.05 -16.92 26.34
CA LEU A 614 -8.73 -15.91 27.34
C LEU A 614 -7.69 -16.41 28.35
N ASN A 615 -6.94 -15.49 28.98
CA ASN A 615 -5.88 -15.73 29.97
C ASN A 615 -4.73 -16.63 29.48
N VAL A 616 -4.50 -16.64 28.18
CA VAL A 616 -3.44 -17.40 27.53
C VAL A 616 -2.77 -16.54 26.44
N MET A 617 -1.66 -17.04 25.88
CA MET A 617 -1.01 -16.47 24.73
C MET A 617 -1.53 -17.10 23.44
N THR A 618 -2.33 -16.35 22.69
CA THR A 618 -2.86 -16.76 21.38
C THR A 618 -2.04 -16.10 20.29
N VAL A 619 -1.55 -16.88 19.33
CA VAL A 619 -0.82 -16.35 18.15
C VAL A 619 -1.66 -16.55 16.88
N VAL A 620 -1.88 -15.50 16.12
CA VAL A 620 -2.52 -15.54 14.80
C VAL A 620 -1.44 -15.45 13.74
N THR A 621 -1.30 -16.49 12.95
CA THR A 621 -0.25 -16.64 11.95
C THR A 621 -0.81 -16.97 10.58
N GLY A 622 0.05 -17.20 9.59
CA GLY A 622 -0.26 -17.56 8.21
C GLY A 622 0.52 -16.74 7.20
N VAL A 623 0.46 -17.11 5.94
CA VAL A 623 1.21 -16.45 4.86
C VAL A 623 0.88 -14.97 4.71
N SER A 624 1.77 -14.21 4.05
CA SER A 624 1.55 -12.79 3.79
C SER A 624 0.27 -12.57 2.97
N GLY A 625 -0.58 -11.61 3.39
CA GLY A 625 -1.85 -11.35 2.71
C GLY A 625 -2.98 -12.35 2.99
N SER A 626 -2.85 -13.31 3.94
CA SER A 626 -3.88 -14.30 4.27
C SER A 626 -5.11 -13.74 5.02
N GLY A 627 -5.06 -12.49 5.50
CA GLY A 627 -6.19 -11.83 6.17
C GLY A 627 -6.04 -11.67 7.69
N LYS A 628 -4.87 -11.92 8.27
CA LYS A 628 -4.58 -11.82 9.72
C LYS A 628 -5.00 -10.47 10.33
N SER A 629 -4.49 -9.37 9.76
CA SER A 629 -4.81 -8.02 10.26
C SER A 629 -6.30 -7.69 10.09
N SER A 630 -6.94 -8.18 9.03
CA SER A 630 -8.39 -8.02 8.83
C SER A 630 -9.20 -8.74 9.91
N LEU A 631 -8.79 -9.97 10.27
CA LEU A 631 -9.45 -10.74 11.33
C LEU A 631 -9.21 -10.12 12.72
N VAL A 632 -7.95 -9.84 13.06
CA VAL A 632 -7.58 -9.47 14.43
C VAL A 632 -7.84 -7.99 14.70
N ARG A 633 -7.35 -7.08 13.84
CA ARG A 633 -7.50 -5.64 14.05
C ARG A 633 -8.89 -5.13 13.66
N ASP A 634 -9.32 -5.46 12.43
CA ASP A 634 -10.49 -4.80 11.86
C ASP A 634 -11.81 -5.44 12.29
N ILE A 635 -11.80 -6.71 12.73
CA ILE A 635 -13.00 -7.42 13.21
C ILE A 635 -12.93 -7.67 14.71
N PHE A 636 -11.96 -8.45 15.18
CA PHE A 636 -11.90 -8.86 16.58
C PHE A 636 -11.69 -7.68 17.53
N TYR A 637 -10.61 -6.90 17.35
CA TYR A 637 -10.30 -5.74 18.21
C TYR A 637 -11.41 -4.69 18.16
N GLU A 638 -11.80 -4.27 16.96
CA GLU A 638 -12.85 -3.27 16.80
C GLU A 638 -14.20 -3.73 17.34
N GLY A 639 -14.54 -5.01 17.19
CA GLY A 639 -15.78 -5.58 17.67
C GLY A 639 -15.86 -5.68 19.19
N VAL A 640 -14.78 -6.18 19.83
CA VAL A 640 -14.69 -6.24 21.30
C VAL A 640 -14.68 -4.83 21.89
N LYS A 641 -13.93 -3.89 21.31
CA LYS A 641 -13.88 -2.50 21.76
C LYS A 641 -15.26 -1.84 21.73
N ARG A 642 -16.01 -2.02 20.65
CA ARG A 642 -17.38 -1.50 20.54
C ARG A 642 -18.34 -2.10 21.54
N HIS A 643 -18.13 -3.37 21.88
CA HIS A 643 -18.92 -4.03 22.95
C HIS A 643 -18.64 -3.38 24.31
N LEU A 644 -17.37 -3.09 24.62
CA LEU A 644 -16.96 -2.48 25.89
C LEU A 644 -17.38 -1.00 26.00
N ASP A 645 -17.36 -0.25 24.89
CA ASP A 645 -17.74 1.17 24.86
C ASP A 645 -19.26 1.40 24.84
N ASP A 646 -20.08 0.35 25.04
CA ASP A 646 -21.56 0.38 24.98
C ASP A 646 -22.10 1.00 23.66
N ALA A 647 -21.24 1.13 22.67
CA ALA A 647 -21.57 1.57 21.32
C ALA A 647 -22.30 0.44 20.55
N ALA A 648 -23.28 -0.15 21.20
CA ALA A 648 -23.96 -1.44 20.97
C ALA A 648 -24.69 -1.57 19.61
N ARG A 649 -24.34 -0.75 18.59
CA ARG A 649 -25.05 -0.75 17.30
C ARG A 649 -24.17 -0.65 16.08
N LEU A 650 -22.86 -0.79 16.21
CA LEU A 650 -21.94 -0.76 15.10
C LEU A 650 -21.27 -2.12 15.01
N THR A 651 -21.80 -3.03 14.19
CA THR A 651 -21.14 -4.31 13.95
C THR A 651 -19.96 -4.14 13.01
N VAL A 652 -19.01 -5.01 13.17
CA VAL A 652 -17.92 -5.26 12.24
C VAL A 652 -18.40 -6.23 11.16
N ASP A 653 -17.66 -6.37 10.08
CA ASP A 653 -18.00 -7.25 8.93
C ASP A 653 -17.92 -8.75 9.32
N CYS A 654 -18.76 -9.17 10.29
CA CYS A 654 -18.90 -10.55 10.75
C CYS A 654 -20.36 -10.82 11.13
N SER A 655 -20.74 -12.10 11.26
CA SER A 655 -22.10 -12.49 11.65
C SER A 655 -22.36 -12.23 13.13
N GLY A 656 -21.32 -12.32 13.98
CA GLY A 656 -21.43 -12.03 15.41
C GLY A 656 -20.11 -12.21 16.17
N ILE A 657 -20.06 -11.60 17.35
CA ILE A 657 -19.02 -11.81 18.35
C ILE A 657 -19.72 -12.23 19.64
N SER A 658 -19.34 -13.37 20.18
CA SER A 658 -19.99 -14.00 21.33
C SER A 658 -18.97 -14.61 22.28
N GLY A 659 -19.43 -15.22 23.37
CA GLY A 659 -18.59 -15.86 24.38
C GLY A 659 -18.42 -15.03 25.64
N ASP A 660 -17.28 -15.16 26.31
CA ASP A 660 -17.03 -14.64 27.66
C ASP A 660 -16.61 -13.16 27.68
N LEU A 661 -17.27 -12.31 26.89
CA LEU A 661 -16.96 -10.87 26.75
C LEU A 661 -16.98 -10.13 28.12
N ASN A 662 -17.82 -10.56 29.05
CA ASN A 662 -17.94 -9.98 30.40
C ASN A 662 -16.67 -10.17 31.25
N MET A 663 -15.79 -11.07 30.89
CA MET A 663 -14.50 -11.28 31.58
C MET A 663 -13.45 -10.24 31.24
N ILE A 664 -13.68 -9.42 30.22
CA ILE A 664 -12.78 -8.37 29.76
C ILE A 664 -13.36 -7.01 30.11
N GLN A 665 -12.57 -6.14 30.67
CA GLN A 665 -12.97 -4.76 31.03
C GLN A 665 -12.28 -3.71 30.15
N ALA A 666 -11.20 -4.06 29.48
CA ALA A 666 -10.47 -3.20 28.53
C ALA A 666 -9.85 -4.03 27.40
N ILE A 667 -9.69 -3.42 26.25
CA ILE A 667 -8.93 -3.98 25.13
C ILE A 667 -7.96 -2.93 24.60
N GLU A 668 -6.71 -3.32 24.37
CA GLU A 668 -5.65 -2.44 23.93
C GLU A 668 -4.94 -3.00 22.71
N PHE A 669 -4.77 -2.15 21.67
CA PHE A 669 -4.03 -2.49 20.48
C PHE A 669 -2.64 -1.86 20.53
N VAL A 670 -1.61 -2.68 20.58
CA VAL A 670 -0.21 -2.26 20.69
C VAL A 670 0.46 -2.43 19.33
N ASP A 671 0.50 -1.35 18.58
CA ASP A 671 1.12 -1.26 17.26
C ASP A 671 2.51 -0.62 17.28
N GLN A 672 3.16 -0.60 16.12
CA GLN A 672 4.51 -0.02 15.94
C GLN A 672 4.51 1.51 15.77
N ASN A 673 3.35 2.17 15.81
CA ASN A 673 3.26 3.62 15.68
C ASN A 673 3.95 4.31 16.85
N SER A 674 4.51 5.49 16.58
CA SER A 674 5.18 6.31 17.59
C SER A 674 4.29 6.59 18.81
N ILE A 675 4.90 6.61 20.02
CA ILE A 675 4.23 6.84 21.31
C ILE A 675 3.64 8.24 21.49
N GLY A 676 3.58 9.05 20.43
CA GLY A 676 2.96 10.37 20.42
C GLY A 676 3.14 11.05 19.09
N LYS A 677 2.24 12.00 18.80
CA LYS A 677 2.26 12.77 17.54
C LYS A 677 3.21 13.97 17.55
N SER A 678 3.73 14.34 18.72
CA SER A 678 4.61 15.49 18.89
C SER A 678 6.09 15.09 18.77
N SER A 679 6.87 15.93 18.09
CA SER A 679 8.35 15.85 18.04
C SER A 679 9.03 15.78 19.42
N ARG A 680 8.31 16.17 20.49
CA ARG A 680 8.77 16.19 21.88
C ARG A 680 8.36 14.96 22.69
N SER A 681 7.60 14.04 22.09
CA SER A 681 7.22 12.79 22.76
C SER A 681 8.45 11.93 23.02
N ASN A 682 8.58 11.40 24.21
CA ASN A 682 9.71 10.55 24.63
C ASN A 682 9.28 9.47 25.64
N PRO A 683 10.08 8.41 25.80
CA PRO A 683 9.75 7.28 26.67
C PRO A 683 9.49 7.69 28.13
N VAL A 684 10.33 8.55 28.70
CA VAL A 684 10.23 8.93 30.15
C VAL A 684 8.95 9.69 30.47
N THR A 685 8.44 10.48 29.52
CA THR A 685 7.15 11.17 29.67
C THR A 685 5.99 10.19 29.52
N TYR A 686 6.08 9.26 28.55
CA TYR A 686 5.02 8.31 28.27
C TYR A 686 4.73 7.38 29.47
N ILE A 687 5.78 6.86 30.13
CA ILE A 687 5.63 6.01 31.32
C ILE A 687 5.36 6.84 32.61
N GLY A 688 5.31 8.17 32.53
CA GLY A 688 5.02 9.07 33.65
C GLY A 688 6.13 9.22 34.67
N ALA A 689 7.35 8.77 34.39
CA ALA A 689 8.50 8.96 35.28
C ALA A 689 9.00 10.41 35.28
N TYR A 690 8.84 11.13 34.15
CA TYR A 690 9.26 12.52 34.01
C TYR A 690 8.58 13.47 35.01
N ASP A 691 7.32 13.22 35.32
CA ASP A 691 6.58 14.03 36.29
C ASP A 691 7.19 13.96 37.69
N GLU A 692 7.67 12.79 38.12
CA GLU A 692 8.32 12.60 39.38
C GLU A 692 9.75 13.22 39.37
N ILE A 693 10.46 13.11 38.24
CA ILE A 693 11.77 13.76 38.06
C ILE A 693 11.64 15.29 38.17
N ARG A 694 10.65 15.89 37.48
CA ARG A 694 10.41 17.33 37.55
C ARG A 694 10.05 17.81 38.97
N LYS A 695 9.29 17.03 39.73
CA LYS A 695 9.01 17.33 41.13
C LYS A 695 10.31 17.33 41.97
N LEU A 696 11.16 16.32 41.77
CA LEU A 696 12.44 16.20 42.51
C LEU A 696 13.36 17.43 42.26
N PHE A 697 13.42 17.89 40.99
CA PHE A 697 14.21 19.09 40.66
C PHE A 697 13.56 20.37 41.23
N GLY A 698 12.22 20.49 41.22
CA GLY A 698 11.53 21.63 41.84
C GLY A 698 11.68 21.68 43.36
N GLU A 699 12.05 20.58 44.02
CA GLU A 699 12.32 20.51 45.45
C GLU A 699 13.76 20.91 45.84
N GLN A 700 14.66 21.05 44.86
CA GLN A 700 16.06 21.42 45.14
C GLN A 700 16.19 22.83 45.76
N PRO A 701 17.17 23.04 46.62
CA PRO A 701 17.34 24.35 47.33
C PRO A 701 17.42 25.54 46.36
N LEU A 702 18.19 25.44 45.29
CA LEU A 702 18.35 26.51 44.30
C LEU A 702 17.02 26.75 43.53
N ALA A 703 16.29 25.70 43.17
CA ALA A 703 14.97 25.82 42.52
C ALA A 703 13.97 26.59 43.41
N LYS A 704 13.94 26.24 44.69
CA LYS A 704 13.08 26.95 45.69
C LYS A 704 13.49 28.41 45.85
N GLN A 705 14.76 28.71 45.86
CA GLN A 705 15.32 30.06 45.99
C GLN A 705 14.95 30.91 44.74
N MET A 706 14.99 30.32 43.57
CA MET A 706 14.62 30.95 42.28
C MET A 706 13.10 31.00 42.03
N GLY A 707 12.30 30.34 42.86
CA GLY A 707 10.84 30.21 42.66
C GLY A 707 10.46 29.25 41.54
N TYR A 708 11.35 28.34 41.16
CA TYR A 708 11.10 27.36 40.11
C TYR A 708 10.33 26.15 40.64
N ASN A 709 9.13 25.96 40.18
CA ASN A 709 8.34 24.76 40.46
C ASN A 709 8.57 23.68 39.38
N ALA A 710 7.95 22.53 39.52
CA ALA A 710 8.05 21.40 38.59
C ALA A 710 7.71 21.76 37.12
N ALA A 711 6.98 22.83 36.85
CA ALA A 711 6.65 23.27 35.51
C ALA A 711 7.84 23.90 34.77
N TYR A 712 8.78 24.53 35.48
CA TYR A 712 9.99 25.08 34.89
C TYR A 712 10.93 24.02 34.30
N PHE A 713 10.90 22.82 34.85
CA PHE A 713 11.69 21.68 34.36
C PHE A 713 10.97 20.89 33.26
N SER A 714 10.00 21.51 32.58
CA SER A 714 9.27 20.93 31.44
C SER A 714 9.71 21.56 30.14
N PHE A 715 10.19 20.77 29.19
CA PHE A 715 10.47 21.23 27.83
C PHE A 715 9.17 21.47 26.99
N ASN A 716 7.99 21.11 27.50
CA ASN A 716 6.71 21.34 26.84
C ASN A 716 5.99 22.64 27.27
N LYS A 717 6.34 23.17 28.46
CA LYS A 717 5.69 24.37 29.01
C LYS A 717 6.62 25.58 28.93
N GLU A 718 6.04 26.76 28.78
CA GLU A 718 6.76 28.02 28.87
C GLU A 718 7.29 28.28 30.26
N GLY A 719 8.37 29.04 30.36
CA GLY A 719 9.06 29.35 31.62
C GLY A 719 10.51 28.88 31.59
N GLY A 720 10.77 27.59 31.69
CA GLY A 720 12.12 27.06 31.72
C GLY A 720 12.68 26.49 30.42
N ARG A 721 11.85 26.24 29.43
CA ARG A 721 12.30 25.77 28.11
C ARG A 721 13.00 26.87 27.30
N CYS A 722 13.91 26.47 26.43
CA CYS A 722 14.45 27.36 25.41
C CYS A 722 13.32 27.91 24.52
N GLU A 723 13.27 29.21 24.33
CA GLU A 723 12.19 29.84 23.58
C GLU A 723 12.37 29.78 22.07
N GLU A 724 13.60 29.74 21.55
CA GLU A 724 13.91 29.59 20.13
C GLU A 724 13.44 28.23 19.60
N CYS A 725 13.97 27.14 20.15
CA CYS A 725 13.59 25.79 19.73
C CYS A 725 12.32 25.29 20.44
N LYS A 726 11.71 26.07 21.32
CA LYS A 726 10.51 25.71 22.08
C LYS A 726 10.62 24.38 22.82
N GLY A 727 11.85 24.04 23.26
CA GLY A 727 12.19 22.81 23.99
C GLY A 727 12.50 21.59 23.13
N GLU A 728 12.65 21.73 21.83
CA GLU A 728 13.02 20.62 20.93
C GLU A 728 14.54 20.35 20.91
N GLY A 729 15.34 21.37 21.22
CA GLY A 729 16.81 21.31 21.14
C GLY A 729 17.33 21.46 19.70
N LYS A 730 16.44 21.37 18.70
CA LYS A 730 16.73 21.42 17.27
C LYS A 730 15.77 22.36 16.58
N ILE A 731 16.17 22.91 15.44
CA ILE A 731 15.33 23.74 14.55
C ILE A 731 15.24 23.00 13.23
N THR A 732 14.03 22.66 12.82
CA THR A 732 13.77 22.03 11.53
C THR A 732 13.40 23.08 10.50
N VAL A 733 14.16 23.15 9.42
CA VAL A 733 13.89 24.01 8.25
C VAL A 733 13.19 23.14 7.21
N GLU A 734 11.91 23.38 7.02
CA GLU A 734 11.11 22.68 6.00
C GLU A 734 11.55 23.13 4.59
N MET A 735 11.87 22.16 3.73
CA MET A 735 12.29 22.38 2.36
C MET A 735 11.19 21.90 1.40
N GLN A 736 10.71 22.78 0.51
CA GLN A 736 9.57 22.46 -0.39
C GLN A 736 9.84 21.28 -1.35
N PHE A 737 11.10 21.04 -1.73
CA PHE A 737 11.47 20.03 -2.75
C PHE A 737 12.57 19.06 -2.30
N MET A 738 13.03 19.14 -1.05
CA MET A 738 14.09 18.28 -0.48
C MET A 738 13.70 17.82 0.92
N ALA A 739 14.46 16.89 1.47
CA ALA A 739 14.30 16.48 2.85
C ALA A 739 14.55 17.67 3.80
N ASP A 740 13.75 17.78 4.87
CA ASP A 740 13.87 18.82 5.87
C ASP A 740 15.26 18.79 6.51
N ILE A 741 15.86 19.95 6.69
CA ILE A 741 17.17 20.09 7.37
C ILE A 741 16.93 20.36 8.84
N THR A 742 17.53 19.53 9.69
CA THR A 742 17.46 19.70 11.14
C THR A 742 18.81 20.21 11.65
N LEU A 743 18.79 21.39 12.25
CA LEU A 743 19.96 22.05 12.82
C LEU A 743 19.86 22.06 14.34
N GLU A 744 21.01 21.99 15.02
CA GLU A 744 21.06 22.20 16.46
C GLU A 744 20.69 23.65 16.81
N CYS A 745 19.90 23.84 17.86
CA CYS A 745 19.50 25.17 18.28
C CYS A 745 20.71 25.95 18.84
N GLU A 746 21.04 27.07 18.22
CA GLU A 746 22.19 27.90 18.63
C GLU A 746 22.05 28.52 20.03
N ALA A 747 20.82 28.83 20.47
CA ALA A 747 20.58 29.46 21.78
C ALA A 747 20.76 28.48 22.94
N CYS A 748 20.37 27.21 22.81
CA CYS A 748 20.49 26.23 23.90
C CYS A 748 21.51 25.14 23.63
N HIS A 749 22.20 25.15 22.50
CA HIS A 749 23.16 24.11 22.11
C HIS A 749 22.60 22.69 22.35
N GLY A 750 21.40 22.41 21.82
CA GLY A 750 20.75 21.11 21.97
C GLY A 750 20.13 20.83 23.35
N LYS A 751 20.41 21.64 24.38
CA LYS A 751 20.04 21.33 25.78
C LYS A 751 18.57 21.54 26.14
N ARG A 752 17.74 22.10 25.26
CA ARG A 752 16.29 22.25 25.40
C ARG A 752 15.77 23.24 26.42
N PHE A 753 16.60 23.62 27.44
CA PHE A 753 16.26 24.49 28.54
C PHE A 753 17.06 25.79 28.53
N LYS A 754 16.58 26.81 29.28
CA LYS A 754 17.34 28.01 29.58
C LYS A 754 18.47 27.66 30.51
N GLN A 755 19.57 28.45 30.44
CA GLN A 755 20.76 28.19 31.28
C GLN A 755 20.44 28.21 32.76
N ASP A 756 19.63 29.17 33.22
CA ASP A 756 19.27 29.30 34.66
C ASP A 756 18.56 28.05 35.22
N VAL A 757 17.82 27.31 34.39
CA VAL A 757 17.19 26.04 34.78
C VAL A 757 18.22 24.91 34.84
N LEU A 758 19.24 24.95 33.97
CA LEU A 758 20.34 23.99 33.97
C LEU A 758 21.30 24.15 35.13
N ASP A 759 21.31 25.31 35.78
CA ASP A 759 22.12 25.53 36.97
C ASP A 759 21.56 24.79 38.22
N VAL A 760 20.30 24.33 38.15
CA VAL A 760 19.71 23.49 39.21
C VAL A 760 20.16 22.05 39.04
N GLU A 761 20.90 21.54 39.99
CA GLU A 761 21.46 20.19 40.01
C GLU A 761 20.86 19.33 41.11
N TYR A 762 20.76 18.04 40.84
CA TYR A 762 20.48 16.96 41.77
C TYR A 762 21.63 15.95 41.70
N GLN A 763 22.35 15.71 42.81
CA GLN A 763 23.54 14.83 42.87
C GLN A 763 24.60 15.14 41.78
N GLY A 764 24.77 16.43 41.43
CA GLY A 764 25.77 16.89 40.44
C GLY A 764 25.33 16.70 38.97
N ALA A 765 24.04 16.42 38.70
CA ALA A 765 23.47 16.34 37.36
C ALA A 765 22.28 17.30 37.21
N ASN A 766 22.23 18.07 36.15
CA ASN A 766 21.07 18.90 35.81
C ASN A 766 19.99 18.11 35.07
N ILE A 767 18.86 18.75 34.81
CA ILE A 767 17.71 18.08 34.17
C ILE A 767 18.01 17.55 32.75
N TYR A 768 18.90 18.23 32.01
CA TYR A 768 19.32 17.77 30.66
C TYR A 768 20.25 16.55 30.82
N ASP A 769 21.19 16.55 31.74
CA ASP A 769 22.08 15.41 31.98
C ASP A 769 21.27 14.15 32.33
N VAL A 770 20.21 14.30 33.13
CA VAL A 770 19.29 13.19 33.46
C VAL A 770 18.53 12.70 32.22
N LEU A 771 18.07 13.59 31.33
CA LEU A 771 17.41 13.19 30.08
C LEU A 771 18.37 12.48 29.11
N GLU A 772 19.65 12.76 29.17
CA GLU A 772 20.70 12.11 28.37
C GLU A 772 21.17 10.77 28.96
N MET A 773 20.81 10.47 30.21
CA MET A 773 21.08 9.15 30.80
C MET A 773 20.25 8.07 30.08
N THR A 774 20.87 6.89 29.92
CA THR A 774 20.11 5.69 29.56
C THR A 774 19.21 5.26 30.73
N VAL A 775 18.17 4.46 30.43
CA VAL A 775 17.27 3.92 31.45
C VAL A 775 18.06 3.20 32.54
N ASN A 776 19.08 2.38 32.22
CA ASN A 776 19.92 1.70 33.19
C ASN A 776 20.70 2.68 34.04
N GLN A 777 21.34 3.70 33.43
CA GLN A 777 22.08 4.71 34.17
C GLN A 777 21.19 5.53 35.11
N ALA A 778 19.98 5.86 34.64
CA ALA A 778 19.01 6.60 35.45
C ALA A 778 18.53 5.77 36.65
N ILE A 779 18.29 4.48 36.48
CA ILE A 779 17.94 3.57 37.58
C ILE A 779 19.09 3.57 38.62
N GLU A 780 20.33 3.33 38.19
CA GLU A 780 21.52 3.34 39.09
C GLU A 780 21.74 4.70 39.76
N PHE A 781 21.47 5.80 39.06
CA PHE A 781 21.59 7.16 39.56
C PHE A 781 20.56 7.44 40.66
N PHE A 782 19.29 7.12 40.45
CA PHE A 782 18.25 7.37 41.43
C PHE A 782 18.24 6.34 42.59
N GLU A 783 18.76 5.13 42.39
CA GLU A 783 18.93 4.14 43.48
C GLU A 783 19.94 4.58 44.55
N LYS A 784 20.86 5.49 44.22
CA LYS A 784 21.77 6.10 45.21
C LYS A 784 21.04 7.03 46.17
N GLY A 785 19.86 7.54 45.76
CA GLY A 785 19.03 8.36 46.64
C GLY A 785 18.12 7.49 47.55
N SER A 786 17.90 7.94 48.79
CA SER A 786 17.10 7.22 49.79
C SER A 786 15.66 7.73 49.93
N GLY A 787 15.29 8.76 49.18
CA GLY A 787 13.99 9.43 49.27
C GLY A 787 12.85 8.66 48.65
N SER A 788 11.61 9.09 48.94
CA SER A 788 10.39 8.46 48.41
C SER A 788 10.19 8.77 46.92
N GLN A 789 10.67 9.93 46.44
CA GLN A 789 10.56 10.32 45.02
C GLN A 789 11.46 9.46 44.15
N GLU A 790 12.69 9.24 44.54
CA GLU A 790 13.65 8.42 43.81
C GLU A 790 13.14 6.98 43.66
N LYS A 791 12.58 6.41 44.73
CA LYS A 791 11.95 5.08 44.67
C LYS A 791 10.79 5.02 43.68
N LYS A 792 9.98 6.08 43.58
CA LYS A 792 8.90 6.16 42.58
C LYS A 792 9.45 6.26 41.17
N ILE A 793 10.50 7.05 40.96
CA ILE A 793 11.16 7.18 39.66
C ILE A 793 11.70 5.81 39.20
N VAL A 794 12.46 5.14 40.06
CA VAL A 794 13.02 3.81 39.79
C VAL A 794 11.90 2.80 39.47
N LYS A 795 10.84 2.78 40.28
CA LYS A 795 9.68 1.90 40.05
C LYS A 795 9.02 2.10 38.69
N ARG A 796 8.93 3.35 38.19
CA ARG A 796 8.39 3.66 36.87
C ARG A 796 9.35 3.35 35.71
N LEU A 797 10.68 3.44 35.95
CA LEU A 797 11.70 3.15 34.93
C LEU A 797 11.95 1.64 34.76
N LYS A 798 11.81 0.84 35.82
CA LYS A 798 12.13 -0.58 35.83
C LYS A 798 11.39 -1.39 34.73
N PRO A 799 10.11 -1.17 34.42
CA PRO A 799 9.44 -1.84 33.32
C PRO A 799 10.12 -1.62 31.95
N LEU A 800 10.75 -0.46 31.68
CA LEU A 800 11.53 -0.26 30.47
C LEU A 800 12.76 -1.18 30.40
N GLN A 801 13.40 -1.41 31.55
CA GLN A 801 14.52 -2.35 31.67
C GLN A 801 14.03 -3.79 31.44
N ASP A 802 12.88 -4.15 32.05
CA ASP A 802 12.29 -5.50 31.98
C ASP A 802 11.88 -5.90 30.55
N VAL A 803 11.55 -4.92 29.68
CA VAL A 803 11.26 -5.18 28.23
C VAL A 803 12.52 -5.04 27.35
N GLY A 804 13.72 -4.95 27.94
CA GLY A 804 14.96 -4.88 27.18
C GLY A 804 15.31 -3.49 26.62
N LEU A 805 14.69 -2.40 27.11
CA LEU A 805 14.95 -1.03 26.66
C LEU A 805 15.88 -0.25 27.61
N GLY A 806 16.71 -0.95 28.38
CA GLY A 806 17.64 -0.33 29.33
C GLY A 806 18.69 0.59 28.68
N TYR A 807 18.92 0.47 27.39
CA TYR A 807 19.91 1.22 26.62
C TYR A 807 19.41 2.55 26.04
N ILE A 808 18.09 2.76 25.93
CA ILE A 808 17.54 4.01 25.35
C ILE A 808 17.73 5.17 26.32
N LYS A 809 17.93 6.40 25.79
CA LYS A 809 18.01 7.61 26.61
C LYS A 809 16.62 8.03 27.07
N LEU A 810 16.51 8.56 28.29
CA LEU A 810 15.22 9.02 28.83
C LEU A 810 14.58 10.10 27.98
N GLY A 811 15.36 11.04 27.46
CA GLY A 811 14.92 12.15 26.63
C GLY A 811 14.91 11.85 25.11
N GLN A 812 15.15 10.61 24.68
CA GLN A 812 15.14 10.24 23.27
C GLN A 812 13.76 10.48 22.65
N THR A 813 13.70 11.17 21.51
CA THR A 813 12.43 11.47 20.85
C THR A 813 11.81 10.21 20.24
N SER A 814 10.50 10.07 20.35
CA SER A 814 9.79 8.88 19.83
C SER A 814 9.94 8.67 18.32
N SER A 815 10.21 9.73 17.56
CA SER A 815 10.46 9.68 16.12
C SER A 815 11.81 9.02 15.76
N THR A 816 12.76 8.94 16.72
CA THR A 816 14.06 8.28 16.54
C THR A 816 14.08 6.84 17.03
N LEU A 817 12.99 6.39 17.65
CA LEU A 817 12.82 5.00 18.06
C LEU A 817 12.35 4.15 16.89
N SER A 818 12.84 2.93 16.80
CA SER A 818 12.31 1.94 15.85
C SER A 818 10.86 1.58 16.19
N GLY A 819 10.12 0.98 15.23
CA GLY A 819 8.75 0.52 15.46
C GLY A 819 8.65 -0.44 16.65
N GLY A 820 9.55 -1.41 16.73
CA GLY A 820 9.63 -2.36 17.84
C GLY A 820 9.99 -1.73 19.18
N GLU A 821 10.86 -0.70 19.19
CA GLU A 821 11.17 0.05 20.43
C GLU A 821 9.95 0.82 20.93
N ASN A 822 9.22 1.51 20.02
CA ASN A 822 7.98 2.20 20.37
C ASN A 822 6.95 1.23 20.98
N GLN A 823 6.80 0.05 20.40
CA GLN A 823 5.89 -0.99 20.88
C GLN A 823 6.29 -1.50 22.27
N ARG A 824 7.58 -1.73 22.51
CA ARG A 824 8.09 -2.14 23.83
C ARG A 824 7.92 -1.05 24.90
N VAL A 825 8.02 0.24 24.54
CA VAL A 825 7.69 1.33 25.48
C VAL A 825 6.23 1.29 25.89
N LYS A 826 5.30 1.03 24.93
CA LYS A 826 3.88 0.84 25.24
C LYS A 826 3.67 -0.36 26.18
N LEU A 827 4.34 -1.49 25.90
CA LEU A 827 4.30 -2.69 26.76
C LEU A 827 4.81 -2.39 28.16
N ALA A 828 5.94 -1.67 28.28
CA ALA A 828 6.49 -1.26 29.59
C ALA A 828 5.51 -0.40 30.41
N TYR A 829 4.78 0.49 29.74
CA TYR A 829 3.74 1.30 30.38
C TYR A 829 2.68 0.42 31.07
N TYR A 830 2.17 -0.58 30.34
CA TYR A 830 1.15 -1.49 30.89
C TYR A 830 1.73 -2.38 32.01
N LEU A 831 2.92 -2.89 31.85
CA LEU A 831 3.58 -3.69 32.92
C LEU A 831 3.80 -2.89 34.20
N GLY A 832 4.04 -1.59 34.12
CA GLY A 832 4.26 -0.69 35.25
C GLY A 832 3.00 -0.29 36.03
N GLN A 833 1.81 -0.62 35.53
CA GLN A 833 0.55 -0.28 36.21
C GLN A 833 0.24 -1.24 37.37
N GLU A 834 -0.08 -0.71 38.57
CA GLU A 834 -0.31 -1.51 39.78
C GLU A 834 -1.73 -2.11 39.84
N LYS A 835 -2.73 -1.40 39.33
CA LYS A 835 -4.13 -1.83 39.31
C LYS A 835 -4.61 -1.87 37.87
N GLN A 836 -4.60 -3.05 37.33
CA GLN A 836 -5.16 -3.26 36.00
C GLN A 836 -6.44 -4.09 36.11
N GLN A 837 -7.46 -3.65 35.39
CA GLN A 837 -8.63 -4.44 35.11
C GLN A 837 -8.26 -5.55 34.11
N PRO A 838 -8.94 -6.71 34.09
CA PRO A 838 -8.71 -7.75 33.10
C PRO A 838 -8.75 -7.16 31.69
N THR A 839 -7.58 -7.13 31.04
CA THR A 839 -7.39 -6.47 29.74
C THR A 839 -6.99 -7.49 28.69
N LEU A 840 -7.55 -7.37 27.49
CA LEU A 840 -7.11 -8.10 26.32
C LEU A 840 -6.09 -7.23 25.55
N PHE A 841 -4.87 -7.70 25.46
CA PHE A 841 -3.81 -7.05 24.68
C PHE A 841 -3.70 -7.69 23.30
N VAL A 842 -3.72 -6.86 22.27
CA VAL A 842 -3.50 -7.28 20.88
C VAL A 842 -2.18 -6.64 20.41
N PHE A 843 -1.21 -7.47 20.04
CA PHE A 843 0.09 -7.04 19.51
C PHE A 843 0.20 -7.35 18.02
N ASP A 844 0.69 -6.38 17.25
CA ASP A 844 0.90 -6.52 15.80
C ASP A 844 2.41 -6.63 15.51
N GLU A 845 2.88 -7.82 15.13
CA GLU A 845 4.27 -8.17 14.81
C GLU A 845 5.31 -7.62 15.82
N PRO A 846 5.21 -8.01 17.10
CA PRO A 846 6.05 -7.44 18.16
C PRO A 846 7.52 -7.85 18.11
N THR A 847 7.90 -8.83 17.27
CA THR A 847 9.30 -9.27 17.11
C THR A 847 10.05 -8.49 16.02
N THR A 848 9.39 -7.57 15.36
CA THR A 848 10.01 -6.73 14.31
C THR A 848 11.29 -6.06 14.79
N GLY A 849 12.41 -6.29 14.10
CA GLY A 849 13.72 -5.72 14.42
C GLY A 849 14.35 -6.27 15.70
N LEU A 850 13.88 -7.41 16.24
CA LEU A 850 14.41 -8.01 17.44
C LEU A 850 15.34 -9.18 17.14
N HIS A 851 16.47 -9.17 17.82
CA HIS A 851 17.37 -10.32 17.89
C HIS A 851 16.77 -11.43 18.77
N PHE A 852 17.17 -12.68 18.57
CA PHE A 852 16.73 -13.85 19.36
C PHE A 852 16.75 -13.63 20.87
N HIS A 853 17.79 -12.99 21.39
CA HIS A 853 17.93 -12.65 22.81
C HIS A 853 16.84 -11.68 23.29
N ASP A 854 16.48 -10.70 22.46
CA ASP A 854 15.45 -9.73 22.77
C ASP A 854 14.05 -10.38 22.73
N ILE A 855 13.83 -11.36 21.83
CA ILE A 855 12.59 -12.15 21.75
C ILE A 855 12.38 -12.94 23.05
N LYS A 856 13.43 -13.54 23.60
CA LYS A 856 13.37 -14.24 24.90
C LYS A 856 12.91 -13.30 26.04
N THR A 857 13.36 -12.06 26.02
CA THR A 857 12.96 -11.02 26.97
C THR A 857 11.51 -10.60 26.77
N LEU A 858 11.07 -10.44 25.52
CA LEU A 858 9.70 -10.10 25.16
C LEU A 858 8.70 -11.18 25.60
N LEU A 859 9.03 -12.45 25.40
CA LEU A 859 8.20 -13.58 25.83
C LEU A 859 8.02 -13.60 27.35
N LYS A 860 9.05 -13.26 28.12
CA LYS A 860 8.92 -13.09 29.58
C LYS A 860 7.93 -11.98 29.94
N ALA A 861 7.96 -10.87 29.21
CA ALA A 861 7.02 -9.75 29.42
C ALA A 861 5.57 -10.15 29.11
N PHE A 862 5.31 -10.91 28.04
CA PHE A 862 3.97 -11.46 27.75
C PHE A 862 3.49 -12.42 28.84
N ASN A 863 4.36 -13.31 29.30
CA ASN A 863 4.02 -14.21 30.41
C ASN A 863 3.68 -13.44 31.68
N ALA A 864 4.42 -12.37 32.00
CA ALA A 864 4.12 -11.51 33.15
C ALA A 864 2.75 -10.80 33.04
N LEU A 865 2.29 -10.43 31.83
CA LEU A 865 0.93 -9.91 31.63
C LEU A 865 -0.12 -10.99 31.90
N ILE A 866 0.09 -12.20 31.39
CA ILE A 866 -0.86 -13.32 31.56
C ILE A 866 -0.96 -13.71 33.04
N GLU A 867 0.16 -13.75 33.77
CA GLU A 867 0.21 -14.02 35.21
C GLU A 867 -0.55 -12.97 36.05
N LYS A 868 -0.66 -11.73 35.51
CA LYS A 868 -1.49 -10.67 36.10
C LYS A 868 -3.00 -10.80 35.77
N GLY A 869 -3.40 -11.83 35.04
CA GLY A 869 -4.79 -12.08 34.65
C GLY A 869 -5.24 -11.42 33.35
N HIS A 870 -4.31 -11.06 32.48
CA HIS A 870 -4.60 -10.51 31.17
C HIS A 870 -4.60 -11.58 30.08
N SER A 871 -5.22 -11.30 28.95
CA SER A 871 -5.19 -12.13 27.74
C SER A 871 -4.28 -11.48 26.69
N VAL A 872 -3.52 -12.28 25.97
CA VAL A 872 -2.56 -11.78 24.97
C VAL A 872 -2.86 -12.45 23.63
N VAL A 873 -3.15 -11.63 22.61
CA VAL A 873 -3.31 -12.03 21.21
C VAL A 873 -2.20 -11.37 20.39
N ILE A 874 -1.48 -12.15 19.61
CA ILE A 874 -0.30 -11.68 18.85
C ILE A 874 -0.48 -12.04 17.39
N ILE A 875 -0.35 -11.08 16.48
CA ILE A 875 -0.16 -11.36 15.05
C ILE A 875 1.34 -11.58 14.85
N GLU A 876 1.75 -12.75 14.41
CA GLU A 876 3.16 -13.09 14.30
C GLU A 876 3.49 -14.12 13.22
N HIS A 877 4.75 -14.05 12.75
CA HIS A 877 5.35 -14.98 11.80
C HIS A 877 6.59 -15.70 12.34
N ASN A 878 7.16 -15.19 13.43
CA ASN A 878 8.37 -15.72 14.03
C ASN A 878 8.09 -17.08 14.69
N MET A 879 8.78 -18.13 14.21
CA MET A 879 8.59 -19.51 14.67
C MET A 879 8.92 -19.69 16.14
N ASP A 880 9.88 -18.92 16.68
CA ASP A 880 10.26 -18.99 18.09
C ASP A 880 9.16 -18.45 19.03
N VAL A 881 8.36 -17.49 18.55
CA VAL A 881 7.17 -17.03 19.28
C VAL A 881 6.02 -18.04 19.13
N ILE A 882 5.80 -18.52 17.90
CA ILE A 882 4.71 -19.47 17.61
C ILE A 882 4.88 -20.76 18.42
N LYS A 883 6.10 -21.32 18.52
CA LYS A 883 6.35 -22.52 19.31
C LYS A 883 6.12 -22.33 20.81
N CYS A 884 6.17 -21.08 21.31
CA CYS A 884 5.93 -20.75 22.73
C CYS A 884 4.46 -20.40 23.03
N ALA A 885 3.59 -20.30 22.01
CA ALA A 885 2.18 -19.97 22.18
C ALA A 885 1.40 -21.08 22.92
N ASP A 886 0.34 -20.71 23.64
CA ASP A 886 -0.60 -21.67 24.21
C ASP A 886 -1.64 -22.11 23.16
N TYR A 887 -2.00 -21.22 22.24
CA TYR A 887 -2.95 -21.46 21.15
C TYR A 887 -2.53 -20.72 19.89
N VAL A 888 -2.69 -21.36 18.74
CA VAL A 888 -2.32 -20.80 17.43
C VAL A 888 -3.52 -20.86 16.49
N ILE A 889 -3.71 -19.80 15.73
CA ILE A 889 -4.72 -19.68 14.67
C ILE A 889 -3.98 -19.44 13.37
N ASP A 890 -4.04 -20.39 12.44
CA ASP A 890 -3.35 -20.30 11.15
C ASP A 890 -4.33 -19.97 10.02
N LEU A 891 -4.11 -18.84 9.35
CA LEU A 891 -4.91 -18.36 8.23
C LEU A 891 -4.20 -18.58 6.89
N GLY A 892 -4.97 -19.00 5.89
CA GLY A 892 -4.41 -19.27 4.57
C GLY A 892 -5.46 -19.74 3.57
N PRO A 893 -5.10 -20.74 2.72
CA PRO A 893 -3.76 -21.30 2.53
C PRO A 893 -2.79 -20.35 1.84
N GLU A 894 -3.30 -19.42 1.04
CA GLU A 894 -2.54 -18.45 0.25
C GLU A 894 -2.85 -17.00 0.65
N GLY A 895 -2.19 -16.02 0.01
CA GLY A 895 -2.52 -14.60 0.12
C GLY A 895 -3.64 -14.15 -0.83
N GLY A 896 -4.24 -12.98 -0.55
CA GLY A 896 -5.24 -12.35 -1.41
C GLY A 896 -6.54 -13.15 -1.56
N LYS A 897 -7.08 -13.23 -2.78
CA LYS A 897 -8.35 -13.92 -3.07
C LYS A 897 -8.33 -15.44 -2.78
N ALA A 898 -7.16 -16.06 -2.89
CA ALA A 898 -6.97 -17.49 -2.60
C ALA A 898 -6.83 -17.80 -1.10
N GLY A 899 -6.62 -16.76 -0.27
CA GLY A 899 -6.54 -16.85 1.17
C GLY A 899 -7.88 -16.61 1.88
N GLY A 900 -7.79 -16.15 3.11
CA GLY A 900 -8.95 -15.72 3.91
C GLY A 900 -9.75 -16.87 4.51
N GLN A 901 -9.14 -18.03 4.73
CA GLN A 901 -9.75 -19.19 5.35
C GLN A 901 -8.97 -19.58 6.61
N LEU A 902 -9.63 -20.19 7.55
CA LEU A 902 -8.99 -20.87 8.68
C LEU A 902 -8.41 -22.19 8.18
N VAL A 903 -7.08 -22.34 8.21
CA VAL A 903 -6.40 -23.59 7.84
C VAL A 903 -6.47 -24.57 8.99
N CYS A 904 -6.03 -24.15 10.16
CA CYS A 904 -6.12 -24.92 11.40
C CYS A 904 -6.01 -24.00 12.63
N ALA A 905 -6.44 -24.49 13.78
CA ALA A 905 -6.32 -23.81 15.06
C ALA A 905 -6.15 -24.83 16.16
N GLY A 906 -5.25 -24.57 17.10
CA GLY A 906 -4.94 -25.48 18.20
C GLY A 906 -3.62 -25.16 18.88
N ALA A 907 -3.08 -26.12 19.64
CA ALA A 907 -1.74 -26.01 20.20
C ALA A 907 -0.67 -26.04 19.07
N PRO A 908 0.53 -25.47 19.29
CA PRO A 908 1.60 -25.51 18.29
C PRO A 908 1.89 -26.91 17.71
N GLU A 909 1.78 -27.95 18.54
CA GLU A 909 1.97 -29.36 18.17
C GLU A 909 0.88 -29.82 17.16
N GLU A 910 -0.36 -29.37 17.34
CA GLU A 910 -1.48 -29.67 16.44
C GLU A 910 -1.30 -28.96 15.09
N ILE A 911 -0.81 -27.71 15.11
CA ILE A 911 -0.47 -26.97 13.89
C ILE A 911 0.65 -27.66 13.13
N ALA A 912 1.70 -28.14 13.82
CA ALA A 912 2.80 -28.89 13.22
C ALA A 912 2.34 -30.21 12.57
N ALA A 913 1.29 -30.82 13.09
CA ALA A 913 0.68 -32.03 12.52
C ALA A 913 -0.22 -31.74 11.30
N CYS A 914 -0.65 -30.52 11.10
CA CYS A 914 -1.53 -30.12 9.99
C CYS A 914 -0.77 -30.05 8.66
N GLU A 915 -1.03 -30.96 7.74
CA GLU A 915 -0.34 -31.01 6.43
C GLU A 915 -0.66 -29.81 5.53
N ALA A 916 -1.85 -29.22 5.67
CA ALA A 916 -2.28 -28.05 4.88
C ALA A 916 -1.62 -26.75 5.35
N SER A 917 -1.01 -26.74 6.55
CA SER A 917 -0.40 -25.55 7.14
C SER A 917 1.03 -25.34 6.66
N TYR A 918 1.29 -24.22 6.01
CA TYR A 918 2.67 -23.80 5.73
C TYR A 918 3.41 -23.49 7.03
N THR A 919 2.78 -22.82 7.97
CA THR A 919 3.34 -22.57 9.31
C THR A 919 3.71 -23.89 9.99
N GLY A 920 2.86 -24.91 9.91
CA GLY A 920 3.10 -26.24 10.49
C GLY A 920 4.35 -26.91 9.94
N ARG A 921 4.66 -26.74 8.66
CA ARG A 921 5.89 -27.31 8.06
C ARG A 921 7.16 -26.77 8.71
N PHE A 922 7.27 -25.43 8.84
CA PHE A 922 8.43 -24.79 9.45
C PHE A 922 8.48 -24.97 10.98
N LEU A 923 7.32 -25.13 11.60
CA LEU A 923 7.23 -25.32 13.04
C LEU A 923 7.72 -26.70 13.49
N ARG A 924 7.59 -27.74 12.66
CA ARG A 924 8.07 -29.13 12.95
C ARG A 924 9.55 -29.17 13.30
N ASP A 925 10.35 -28.38 12.59
CA ASP A 925 11.79 -28.34 12.79
C ASP A 925 12.20 -27.55 14.06
N LYS A 926 11.26 -26.86 14.69
CA LYS A 926 11.48 -26.01 15.88
C LYS A 926 10.88 -26.59 17.17
N LEU A 927 9.97 -27.56 17.07
CA LEU A 927 9.40 -28.33 18.17
C LEU A 927 10.20 -29.59 18.48
#